data_f1bfe0ee4cf8db9c8ff0c08dcd43e3b6
#
_entry.id   f1bfe0ee4cf8db9c8ff0c08dcd43e3b6
#
_cell.length_a   1.000
_cell.length_b   1.000
_cell.length_c   1.000
_cell.angle_alpha   90.00
_cell.angle_beta   90.00
_cell.angle_gamma   90.00
#
_symmetry.space_group_name_H-M   'P 1'
#
loop_
_entity.id
_entity.type
_entity.pdbx_description
1 polymer ?
#
loop_
_entity_poly.entity_id
_entity_poly.type
_entity_poly.pdbx_seq_one_letter_code
_entity_poly.pdbx_strand_id
1 'polypeptide(L)'
;MAIDTRPELADLPPAAPAGRGVHRDFAEKVAGTLKYADDWTLPGMLHGVVVRSSVACGAIRGIDVTAARAVDGVRAVMTAADVPHNVVGEDESGLGLEPIVSPVLAADRVRYSGEPVVLIAAETAWAAEQAAGLVELDIEEQPGVFTVEDALLPDAPRVHTDGNRFVEWRFRNGDPDGAMQRADFVVEETYRTQHVDHAYLEPEAGVGWFDGDGVLTLRVSTQVIEHQRAIADVLAFPHARVRVIGAYMGGGFGGKEDMTVEPYLALLVWKTRRPVRMVWTRQESLQARQKRHPFTMRYRTGAMRDGRIVAQDIAIVGNAGAYPLLSTRVLFAGAAHSVGPYRCDDVRAESLAVFTNTVPTSAFRGFGAMQVVLGHELQLDRIADITGLDRVEVRRRNFAKRGDLRPSGERFDTEIGVADCLDAVLEAMGPPRRPRPGVRTGRGFACNGHPYGRNVFMNDHATAWIGFERDGTLVIRAGVTDLGAGQAASLVDIACEILGTTLPTTTVHIGDSALTPLVGGTFATRQLYMSGNAVEQVARELRAKLEPIAAELLGADAADLTWSDDAVHAEGDEARSLTLGELARAAESRGVMPYQHSTFLAETGQFDTSSGIGVGRTAPDYTYGAHAADVEVDIETGEVRVVDYVACHDVGRAIDVQRVEGQIEGAVAQGIGYALSEEVVLHDGVCASSLFADYLIPTSLDIPDIRTIVLERHLGKGPLGARGIGEPPIGPPAPAIASAIADAVGVHLTQLPMTPERVLAALHEAAPGGMEAT
;
A
#
# COMPACT_ATOMS: atom_id res chain seq x y z
N MET A 1 -37.09 35.65 -13.60
CA MET A 1 -37.19 34.32 -14.19
C MET A 1 -35.92 33.59 -13.70
N ALA A 2 -36.05 32.81 -12.67
CA ALA A 2 -34.95 31.90 -12.26
C ALA A 2 -35.01 30.69 -13.18
N ILE A 3 -33.94 30.47 -13.91
CA ILE A 3 -33.77 29.23 -14.71
C ILE A 3 -33.54 28.11 -13.71
N ASP A 4 -34.52 27.21 -13.57
CA ASP A 4 -34.38 25.98 -12.80
C ASP A 4 -33.46 25.05 -13.62
N THR A 5 -32.19 24.99 -13.23
CA THR A 5 -31.16 24.17 -13.89
C THR A 5 -30.95 22.83 -13.16
N ARG A 6 -31.92 22.36 -12.38
CA ARG A 6 -31.82 21.01 -11.81
C ARG A 6 -32.02 19.99 -12.93
N PRO A 7 -31.02 19.07 -13.17
CA PRO A 7 -31.28 17.95 -14.05
C PRO A 7 -32.46 17.14 -13.45
N GLU A 8 -33.39 16.76 -14.29
CA GLU A 8 -34.43 15.82 -13.86
C GLU A 8 -33.74 14.50 -13.48
N LEU A 9 -34.25 13.81 -12.43
CA LEU A 9 -33.78 12.50 -12.02
C LEU A 9 -33.74 11.47 -13.18
N ALA A 10 -34.53 11.73 -14.24
CA ALA A 10 -34.52 10.93 -15.48
C ALA A 10 -33.27 11.11 -16.35
N ASP A 11 -32.47 12.17 -16.13
CA ASP A 11 -31.24 12.43 -16.88
C ASP A 11 -30.00 11.84 -16.19
N LEU A 12 -30.15 11.24 -15.01
CA LEU A 12 -29.11 10.47 -14.38
C LEU A 12 -29.01 9.09 -15.06
N PRO A 13 -27.80 8.59 -15.34
CA PRO A 13 -27.67 7.25 -15.88
C PRO A 13 -28.41 6.26 -14.98
N PRO A 14 -29.12 5.27 -15.55
CA PRO A 14 -29.87 4.30 -14.77
C PRO A 14 -28.94 3.61 -13.78
N ALA A 15 -29.40 3.52 -12.53
CA ALA A 15 -28.67 2.76 -11.50
C ALA A 15 -28.40 1.35 -12.00
N ALA A 16 -27.18 0.89 -11.84
CA ALA A 16 -26.84 -0.51 -12.13
C ALA A 16 -27.73 -1.41 -11.25
N PRO A 17 -28.23 -2.54 -11.79
CA PRO A 17 -29.05 -3.45 -11.01
C PRO A 17 -28.28 -3.91 -9.78
N ALA A 18 -28.93 -3.86 -8.63
CA ALA A 18 -28.42 -4.41 -7.39
C ALA A 18 -28.01 -5.87 -7.61
N GLY A 19 -26.71 -6.17 -7.44
CA GLY A 19 -26.24 -7.56 -7.46
C GLY A 19 -24.97 -7.89 -8.22
N ARG A 20 -24.38 -6.99 -9.03
CA ARG A 20 -23.00 -7.13 -9.54
C ARG A 20 -22.45 -5.74 -9.84
N GLY A 21 -21.52 -5.30 -9.00
CA GLY A 21 -21.11 -3.92 -8.88
C GLY A 21 -20.43 -3.35 -10.11
N VAL A 22 -21.11 -2.43 -10.75
CA VAL A 22 -20.43 -1.39 -11.52
C VAL A 22 -19.86 -0.40 -10.50
N HIS A 23 -18.57 -0.10 -10.57
CA HIS A 23 -17.97 0.96 -9.73
C HIS A 23 -18.82 2.23 -9.85
N ARG A 24 -19.09 2.88 -8.72
CA ARG A 24 -19.94 4.08 -8.66
C ARG A 24 -19.47 5.20 -9.61
N ASP A 25 -18.17 5.28 -9.82
CA ASP A 25 -17.47 6.25 -10.68
C ASP A 25 -17.21 5.74 -12.11
N PHE A 26 -17.70 4.54 -12.44
CA PHE A 26 -17.45 3.90 -13.74
C PHE A 26 -17.94 4.76 -14.92
N ALA A 27 -19.16 5.31 -14.80
CA ALA A 27 -19.71 6.14 -15.84
C ALA A 27 -18.90 7.42 -16.08
N GLU A 28 -18.45 8.07 -15.01
CA GLU A 28 -17.61 9.28 -15.09
C GLU A 28 -16.22 8.98 -15.66
N LYS A 29 -15.63 7.82 -15.30
CA LYS A 29 -14.34 7.36 -15.87
C LYS A 29 -14.46 7.11 -17.37
N VAL A 30 -15.45 6.33 -17.78
CA VAL A 30 -15.66 5.98 -19.21
C VAL A 30 -16.01 7.21 -20.04
N ALA A 31 -16.80 8.13 -19.48
CA ALA A 31 -17.14 9.39 -20.14
C ALA A 31 -15.98 10.42 -20.14
N GLY A 32 -14.90 10.19 -19.39
CA GLY A 32 -13.80 11.14 -19.23
C GLY A 32 -14.19 12.41 -18.47
N THR A 33 -15.23 12.36 -17.64
CA THR A 33 -15.71 13.50 -16.85
C THR A 33 -15.18 13.50 -15.42
N LEU A 34 -14.66 12.36 -14.94
CA LEU A 34 -13.99 12.27 -13.65
C LEU A 34 -12.72 13.12 -13.66
N LYS A 35 -12.57 13.97 -12.63
CA LYS A 35 -11.43 14.87 -12.52
C LYS A 35 -10.38 14.33 -11.55
N TYR A 36 -9.17 14.12 -12.07
CA TYR A 36 -7.96 13.85 -11.32
C TYR A 36 -7.29 15.15 -10.83
N ALA A 37 -6.20 15.04 -10.08
CA ALA A 37 -5.55 16.21 -9.49
C ALA A 37 -5.06 17.22 -10.54
N ASP A 38 -4.60 16.75 -11.70
CA ASP A 38 -4.12 17.57 -12.81
C ASP A 38 -5.22 18.30 -13.60
N ASP A 39 -6.47 17.83 -13.56
CA ASP A 39 -7.58 18.39 -14.35
C ASP A 39 -8.17 19.68 -13.78
N TRP A 40 -7.68 20.13 -12.62
CA TRP A 40 -8.18 21.33 -11.95
C TRP A 40 -7.45 22.59 -12.42
N THR A 41 -8.23 23.60 -12.83
CA THR A 41 -7.71 24.90 -13.24
C THR A 41 -8.37 26.04 -12.46
N LEU A 42 -7.57 27.02 -12.05
CA LEU A 42 -8.03 28.20 -11.33
C LEU A 42 -7.57 29.48 -12.04
N PRO A 43 -8.38 30.57 -11.99
CA PRO A 43 -7.99 31.85 -12.60
C PRO A 43 -6.63 32.35 -12.06
N GLY A 44 -5.73 32.75 -12.96
CA GLY A 44 -4.43 33.28 -12.61
C GLY A 44 -3.44 32.26 -12.00
N MET A 45 -3.69 30.98 -12.24
CA MET A 45 -2.87 29.87 -11.74
C MET A 45 -1.43 29.93 -12.30
N LEU A 46 -0.47 29.63 -11.43
CA LEU A 46 0.94 29.46 -11.76
C LEU A 46 1.29 27.99 -11.92
N HIS A 47 2.41 27.73 -12.56
CA HIS A 47 3.00 26.39 -12.72
C HIS A 47 4.23 26.27 -11.82
N GLY A 48 4.24 25.25 -10.94
CA GLY A 48 5.32 24.94 -10.03
C GLY A 48 6.24 23.85 -10.59
N VAL A 49 7.55 24.03 -10.43
CA VAL A 49 8.60 23.07 -10.82
C VAL A 49 9.59 22.92 -9.68
N VAL A 50 10.16 21.72 -9.52
CA VAL A 50 11.20 21.40 -8.53
C VAL A 50 12.53 21.19 -9.26
N VAL A 51 13.56 21.96 -8.89
CA VAL A 51 14.95 21.71 -9.32
C VAL A 51 15.58 20.73 -8.35
N ARG A 52 16.15 19.67 -8.87
CA ARG A 52 16.68 18.54 -8.12
C ARG A 52 18.17 18.37 -8.36
N SER A 53 18.84 17.75 -7.37
CA SER A 53 20.24 17.35 -7.52
C SER A 53 20.38 16.23 -8.55
N SER A 54 21.37 16.34 -9.42
CA SER A 54 21.85 15.23 -10.25
C SER A 54 22.95 14.41 -9.56
N VAL A 55 23.47 14.91 -8.44
CA VAL A 55 24.56 14.31 -7.65
C VAL A 55 23.95 13.48 -6.53
N ALA A 56 24.44 12.28 -6.32
CA ALA A 56 23.94 11.36 -5.30
C ALA A 56 24.49 11.66 -3.88
N CYS A 57 25.68 12.25 -3.76
CA CYS A 57 26.28 12.63 -2.48
C CYS A 57 27.21 13.82 -2.66
N GLY A 58 26.97 14.92 -1.96
CA GLY A 58 27.83 16.10 -2.08
C GLY A 58 27.46 17.25 -1.15
N ALA A 59 28.40 18.17 -0.95
CA ALA A 59 28.18 19.41 -0.22
C ALA A 59 27.72 20.52 -1.17
N ILE A 60 26.64 21.20 -0.86
CA ILE A 60 26.17 22.37 -1.59
C ILE A 60 27.07 23.55 -1.22
N ARG A 61 27.89 24.04 -2.19
CA ARG A 61 28.79 25.21 -2.04
C ARG A 61 28.13 26.50 -2.42
N GLY A 62 27.16 26.44 -3.36
CA GLY A 62 26.40 27.60 -3.81
C GLY A 62 25.17 27.20 -4.61
N ILE A 63 24.19 28.09 -4.60
CA ILE A 63 22.98 27.99 -5.43
C ILE A 63 22.79 29.36 -6.08
N ASP A 64 23.05 29.50 -7.39
CA ASP A 64 22.77 30.71 -8.14
C ASP A 64 21.43 30.60 -8.87
N VAL A 65 20.51 31.46 -8.46
CA VAL A 65 19.13 31.53 -9.01
C VAL A 65 18.93 32.88 -9.77
N THR A 66 19.99 33.65 -10.01
CA THR A 66 19.89 34.98 -10.57
C THR A 66 19.29 34.97 -11.98
N ALA A 67 19.79 34.11 -12.85
CA ALA A 67 19.27 33.95 -14.21
C ALA A 67 17.83 33.37 -14.21
N ALA A 68 17.54 32.43 -13.35
CA ALA A 68 16.18 31.86 -13.21
C ALA A 68 15.14 32.93 -12.80
N ARG A 69 15.50 33.83 -11.87
CA ARG A 69 14.64 34.96 -11.44
C ARG A 69 14.37 35.96 -12.53
N ALA A 70 15.27 36.08 -13.51
CA ALA A 70 15.17 37.04 -14.61
C ALA A 70 14.29 36.57 -15.77
N VAL A 71 13.87 35.30 -15.78
CA VAL A 71 12.97 34.79 -16.82
C VAL A 71 11.60 35.44 -16.71
N ASP A 72 11.11 35.96 -17.84
CA ASP A 72 9.78 36.58 -17.88
C ASP A 72 8.67 35.59 -17.49
N GLY A 73 7.75 36.05 -16.65
CA GLY A 73 6.70 35.23 -16.11
C GLY A 73 7.04 34.47 -14.82
N VAL A 74 8.30 34.44 -14.38
CA VAL A 74 8.66 33.85 -13.06
C VAL A 74 8.14 34.73 -11.93
N ARG A 75 7.50 34.14 -10.93
CA ARG A 75 6.87 34.83 -9.80
C ARG A 75 7.49 34.47 -8.45
N ALA A 76 8.09 33.30 -8.34
CA ALA A 76 8.85 32.90 -7.17
C ALA A 76 9.98 31.94 -7.54
N VAL A 77 11.11 32.08 -6.85
CA VAL A 77 12.23 31.14 -6.81
C VAL A 77 12.62 31.01 -5.34
N MET A 78 12.49 29.80 -4.77
CA MET A 78 12.71 29.54 -3.35
C MET A 78 13.79 28.49 -3.16
N THR A 79 14.62 28.68 -2.16
CA THR A 79 15.63 27.73 -1.67
C THR A 79 15.31 27.35 -0.23
N ALA A 80 16.07 26.46 0.38
CA ALA A 80 15.92 26.06 1.77
C ALA A 80 15.87 27.24 2.76
N ALA A 81 16.60 28.36 2.44
CA ALA A 81 16.59 29.57 3.26
C ALA A 81 15.25 30.33 3.25
N ASP A 82 14.40 30.10 2.27
CA ASP A 82 13.06 30.69 2.18
C ASP A 82 11.97 29.86 2.91
N VAL A 83 12.27 28.64 3.37
CA VAL A 83 11.31 27.75 4.00
C VAL A 83 11.24 28.05 5.50
N PRO A 84 10.06 28.40 6.05
CA PRO A 84 9.93 28.75 7.47
C PRO A 84 10.40 27.65 8.43
N HIS A 85 10.02 26.42 8.17
CA HIS A 85 10.47 25.25 8.91
C HIS A 85 10.82 24.14 7.90
N ASN A 86 12.11 24.06 7.54
CA ASN A 86 12.60 23.19 6.46
C ASN A 86 12.76 21.72 6.88
N VAL A 87 11.74 21.17 7.52
CA VAL A 87 11.78 19.80 8.07
C VAL A 87 10.42 19.15 7.91
N VAL A 88 10.42 17.93 7.41
CA VAL A 88 9.29 17.00 7.47
C VAL A 88 9.74 15.70 8.11
N GLY A 89 8.85 15.06 8.86
CA GLY A 89 9.11 13.78 9.49
C GLY A 89 7.86 13.25 10.15
N GLU A 90 7.86 11.98 10.47
CA GLU A 90 6.83 11.37 11.29
C GLU A 90 7.28 11.35 12.76
N ASP A 91 6.33 11.54 13.67
CA ASP A 91 6.56 11.35 15.11
C ASP A 91 6.67 9.85 15.42
N GLU A 92 7.89 9.38 15.58
CA GLU A 92 8.22 8.01 15.97
C GLU A 92 8.39 7.88 17.52
N SER A 93 8.05 8.91 18.27
CA SER A 93 8.20 8.91 19.76
C SER A 93 7.42 7.78 20.44
N GLY A 94 6.30 7.36 19.85
CA GLY A 94 5.53 6.18 20.28
C GLY A 94 6.29 4.86 20.19
N LEU A 95 7.37 4.81 19.38
CA LEU A 95 8.28 3.67 19.25
C LEU A 95 9.53 3.80 20.11
N GLY A 96 9.67 4.89 20.88
CA GLY A 96 10.87 5.20 21.65
C GLY A 96 12.09 5.55 20.78
N LEU A 97 11.86 5.97 19.56
CA LEU A 97 12.90 6.38 18.60
C LEU A 97 12.90 7.91 18.46
N GLU A 98 14.10 8.48 18.33
CA GLU A 98 14.22 9.89 17.97
C GLU A 98 13.73 10.11 16.54
N PRO A 99 12.94 11.18 16.29
CA PRO A 99 12.46 11.49 14.95
C PRO A 99 13.65 11.74 14.02
N ILE A 100 13.81 10.93 12.97
CA ILE A 100 14.74 11.23 11.89
C ILE A 100 13.96 11.98 10.83
N VAL A 101 14.32 13.25 10.66
CA VAL A 101 13.62 14.21 9.82
C VAL A 101 14.29 14.31 8.46
N SER A 102 13.48 14.57 7.43
CA SER A 102 13.94 14.89 6.08
C SER A 102 13.79 16.41 5.85
N PRO A 103 14.75 17.07 5.18
CA PRO A 103 14.53 18.45 4.75
C PRO A 103 13.47 18.51 3.65
N VAL A 104 12.70 19.59 3.63
CA VAL A 104 11.80 19.89 2.49
C VAL A 104 12.64 20.22 1.25
N LEU A 105 13.68 21.02 1.42
CA LEU A 105 14.69 21.35 0.41
C LEU A 105 16.09 21.17 0.99
N ALA A 106 16.98 20.55 0.24
CA ALA A 106 18.37 20.40 0.64
C ALA A 106 19.03 21.77 0.88
N ALA A 107 19.72 21.92 2.01
CA ALA A 107 20.30 23.19 2.44
C ALA A 107 21.82 23.24 2.30
N ASP A 108 22.52 22.29 2.90
CA ASP A 108 23.98 22.24 3.04
C ASP A 108 24.61 21.08 2.28
N ARG A 109 23.85 20.04 2.04
CA ARG A 109 24.29 18.84 1.30
C ARG A 109 23.14 18.12 0.65
N VAL A 110 23.46 17.36 -0.39
CA VAL A 110 22.59 16.38 -1.01
C VAL A 110 23.02 14.98 -0.62
N ARG A 111 22.03 14.09 -0.43
CA ARG A 111 22.22 12.70 0.02
C ARG A 111 21.79 11.66 -1.00
N TYR A 112 21.02 12.05 -2.01
CA TYR A 112 20.63 11.19 -3.13
C TYR A 112 20.41 11.98 -4.41
N SER A 113 20.56 11.35 -5.55
CA SER A 113 20.21 11.92 -6.86
C SER A 113 18.70 12.01 -7.00
N GLY A 114 18.19 13.21 -7.30
CA GLY A 114 16.76 13.53 -7.29
C GLY A 114 16.30 14.34 -6.07
N GLU A 115 17.19 14.62 -5.10
CA GLU A 115 16.84 15.41 -3.91
C GLU A 115 16.45 16.86 -4.30
N PRO A 116 15.31 17.39 -3.79
CA PRO A 116 14.82 18.71 -4.12
C PRO A 116 15.71 19.81 -3.51
N VAL A 117 16.06 20.83 -4.31
CA VAL A 117 16.96 21.94 -3.92
C VAL A 117 16.29 23.30 -4.09
N VAL A 118 15.59 23.55 -5.22
CA VAL A 118 14.96 24.84 -5.52
C VAL A 118 13.53 24.63 -6.01
N LEU A 119 12.62 25.53 -5.60
CA LEU A 119 11.25 25.58 -6.09
C LEU A 119 11.06 26.81 -6.96
N ILE A 120 10.34 26.67 -8.07
CA ILE A 120 10.03 27.75 -8.99
C ILE A 120 8.53 27.80 -9.26
N ALA A 121 7.94 29.00 -9.32
CA ALA A 121 6.60 29.22 -9.81
C ALA A 121 6.60 30.29 -10.91
N ALA A 122 5.98 29.97 -12.05
CA ALA A 122 5.88 30.87 -13.19
C ALA A 122 4.47 30.86 -13.81
N GLU A 123 4.17 31.85 -14.66
CA GLU A 123 2.85 32.01 -15.30
C GLU A 123 2.54 30.94 -16.34
N THR A 124 3.57 30.29 -16.88
CA THR A 124 3.44 29.16 -17.81
C THR A 124 4.37 28.02 -17.42
N ALA A 125 4.03 26.80 -17.77
CA ALA A 125 4.88 25.62 -17.57
C ALA A 125 6.24 25.82 -18.27
N TRP A 126 6.23 26.35 -19.50
CA TRP A 126 7.44 26.62 -20.26
C TRP A 126 8.38 27.62 -19.55
N ALA A 127 7.86 28.71 -18.99
CA ALA A 127 8.67 29.66 -18.24
C ALA A 127 9.25 29.06 -16.95
N ALA A 128 8.49 28.19 -16.29
CA ALA A 128 8.96 27.47 -15.10
C ALA A 128 10.11 26.51 -15.44
N GLU A 129 9.97 25.73 -16.51
CA GLU A 129 11.01 24.80 -17.01
C GLU A 129 12.25 25.54 -17.51
N GLN A 130 12.07 26.63 -18.27
CA GLN A 130 13.19 27.50 -18.69
C GLN A 130 13.98 28.06 -17.48
N ALA A 131 13.26 28.54 -16.47
CA ALA A 131 13.88 29.03 -15.26
C ALA A 131 14.60 27.90 -14.49
N ALA A 132 14.02 26.72 -14.43
CA ALA A 132 14.65 25.56 -13.79
C ALA A 132 15.98 25.19 -14.44
N GLY A 133 16.06 25.23 -15.79
CA GLY A 133 17.27 24.97 -16.55
C GLY A 133 18.37 26.05 -16.39
N LEU A 134 18.05 27.20 -15.80
CA LEU A 134 18.98 28.29 -15.54
C LEU A 134 19.45 28.39 -14.08
N VAL A 135 19.02 27.47 -13.23
CA VAL A 135 19.54 27.35 -11.86
C VAL A 135 20.90 26.68 -11.91
N GLU A 136 21.90 27.30 -11.33
CA GLU A 136 23.23 26.72 -11.19
C GLU A 136 23.42 26.19 -9.77
N LEU A 137 23.67 24.88 -9.65
CA LEU A 137 23.97 24.20 -8.40
C LEU A 137 25.46 23.88 -8.34
N ASP A 138 26.20 24.54 -7.45
CA ASP A 138 27.60 24.23 -7.16
C ASP A 138 27.63 23.17 -6.04
N ILE A 139 27.79 21.93 -6.43
CA ILE A 139 27.82 20.77 -5.52
C ILE A 139 29.19 20.13 -5.61
N GLU A 140 29.95 20.17 -4.51
CA GLU A 140 31.19 19.42 -4.37
C GLU A 140 30.85 17.94 -4.05
N GLU A 141 31.04 17.09 -5.07
CA GLU A 141 30.79 15.65 -4.90
C GLU A 141 31.67 15.04 -3.80
N GLN A 142 31.11 14.14 -3.03
CA GLN A 142 31.77 13.45 -1.92
C GLN A 142 31.60 11.93 -2.07
N PRO A 143 32.52 11.13 -1.49
CA PRO A 143 32.34 9.68 -1.46
C PRO A 143 31.03 9.30 -0.80
N GLY A 144 30.23 8.48 -1.49
CA GLY A 144 28.96 7.95 -1.01
C GLY A 144 29.00 6.44 -0.83
N VAL A 145 27.93 5.90 -0.23
CA VAL A 145 27.67 4.45 -0.12
C VAL A 145 26.36 4.13 -0.82
N PHE A 146 26.37 3.16 -1.71
CA PHE A 146 25.25 2.85 -2.60
C PHE A 146 24.66 1.45 -2.39
N THR A 147 25.37 0.59 -1.64
CA THR A 147 24.90 -0.74 -1.25
C THR A 147 24.85 -0.87 0.28
N VAL A 148 24.02 -1.77 0.80
CA VAL A 148 23.97 -2.02 2.24
C VAL A 148 25.26 -2.69 2.74
N GLU A 149 25.89 -3.49 1.89
CA GLU A 149 27.16 -4.15 2.17
C GLU A 149 28.28 -3.13 2.40
N ASP A 150 28.44 -2.15 1.51
CA ASP A 150 29.44 -1.08 1.63
C ASP A 150 29.12 -0.15 2.81
N ALA A 151 27.84 0.18 3.03
CA ALA A 151 27.42 1.05 4.11
C ALA A 151 27.66 0.45 5.52
N LEU A 152 27.80 -0.86 5.61
CA LEU A 152 28.09 -1.58 6.87
C LEU A 152 29.58 -1.81 7.14
N LEU A 153 30.48 -1.43 6.21
CA LEU A 153 31.92 -1.51 6.43
C LEU A 153 32.35 -0.55 7.57
N PRO A 154 33.36 -0.92 8.37
CA PRO A 154 33.79 -0.08 9.51
C PRO A 154 34.17 1.35 9.14
N ASP A 155 34.77 1.55 7.98
CA ASP A 155 35.26 2.85 7.51
C ASP A 155 34.33 3.47 6.44
N ALA A 156 33.11 2.99 6.32
CA ALA A 156 32.14 3.49 5.33
C ALA A 156 31.84 4.98 5.52
N PRO A 157 31.72 5.76 4.44
CA PRO A 157 31.19 7.11 4.50
C PRO A 157 29.82 7.12 5.21
N ARG A 158 29.61 8.12 6.07
CA ARG A 158 28.35 8.25 6.84
C ARG A 158 27.34 9.08 6.08
N VAL A 159 26.16 8.51 5.86
CA VAL A 159 25.02 9.24 5.28
C VAL A 159 24.45 10.24 6.30
N HIS A 160 24.36 9.84 7.57
CA HIS A 160 23.98 10.67 8.71
C HIS A 160 25.05 10.67 9.80
N THR A 161 25.03 11.66 10.69
CA THR A 161 26.04 11.84 11.75
C THR A 161 26.17 10.62 12.66
N ASP A 162 25.07 9.94 12.94
CA ASP A 162 25.01 8.79 13.86
C ASP A 162 25.41 7.48 13.18
N GLY A 163 25.71 7.51 11.88
CA GLY A 163 26.13 6.36 11.10
C GLY A 163 25.07 5.88 10.09
N ASN A 164 25.28 4.67 9.57
CA ASN A 164 24.41 4.12 8.54
C ASN A 164 23.40 3.09 9.06
N ARG A 165 23.63 2.53 10.25
CA ARG A 165 22.65 1.65 10.94
C ARG A 165 21.72 2.52 11.77
N PHE A 166 20.38 2.40 11.61
CA PHE A 166 19.51 3.31 12.37
C PHE A 166 18.38 2.62 13.13
N VAL A 167 17.86 1.47 12.68
CA VAL A 167 16.84 0.73 13.43
C VAL A 167 17.06 -0.77 13.34
N GLU A 168 16.89 -1.45 14.48
CA GLU A 168 16.89 -2.90 14.57
C GLU A 168 15.62 -3.38 15.25
N TRP A 169 15.00 -4.44 14.68
CA TRP A 169 13.93 -5.18 15.33
C TRP A 169 14.37 -6.59 15.61
N ARG A 170 14.00 -7.12 16.75
CA ARG A 170 14.32 -8.48 17.18
C ARG A 170 13.08 -9.15 17.73
N PHE A 171 12.80 -10.34 17.21
CA PHE A 171 11.76 -11.22 17.69
C PHE A 171 12.38 -12.56 18.07
N ARG A 172 11.95 -13.12 19.17
CA ARG A 172 12.41 -14.42 19.61
C ARG A 172 11.31 -15.15 20.36
N ASN A 173 11.11 -16.41 19.97
CA ASN A 173 10.25 -17.34 20.70
C ASN A 173 10.96 -18.68 20.86
N GLY A 174 10.77 -19.37 21.99
CA GLY A 174 11.37 -20.66 22.27
C GLY A 174 12.90 -20.67 22.41
N ASP A 175 13.52 -21.79 22.05
CA ASP A 175 14.97 -22.03 22.03
C ASP A 175 15.45 -22.40 20.63
N PRO A 176 15.58 -21.42 19.70
CA PRO A 176 15.95 -21.70 18.32
C PRO A 176 17.31 -22.36 18.16
N ASP A 177 18.28 -22.07 19.03
CA ASP A 177 19.62 -22.66 18.96
C ASP A 177 19.58 -24.15 19.35
N GLY A 178 18.89 -24.51 20.44
CA GLY A 178 18.72 -25.92 20.84
C GLY A 178 17.81 -26.69 19.87
N ALA A 179 16.77 -26.08 19.31
CA ALA A 179 15.93 -26.71 18.31
C ALA A 179 16.68 -26.95 16.99
N MET A 180 17.51 -26.00 16.55
CA MET A 180 18.37 -26.16 15.37
C MET A 180 19.34 -27.35 15.49
N GLN A 181 19.88 -27.59 16.70
CA GLN A 181 20.75 -28.74 16.96
C GLN A 181 20.00 -30.07 16.92
N ARG A 182 18.69 -30.09 17.17
CA ARG A 182 17.84 -31.29 17.11
C ARG A 182 17.27 -31.56 15.72
N ALA A 183 17.46 -30.65 14.78
CA ALA A 183 17.03 -30.83 13.39
C ALA A 183 17.81 -31.98 12.72
N ASP A 184 17.14 -32.75 11.86
CA ASP A 184 17.79 -33.76 11.04
C ASP A 184 18.70 -33.15 9.96
N PHE A 185 18.33 -31.94 9.50
CA PHE A 185 19.12 -31.14 8.56
C PHE A 185 18.74 -29.66 8.67
N VAL A 186 19.61 -28.79 8.15
CA VAL A 186 19.42 -27.34 8.11
C VAL A 186 19.50 -26.88 6.65
N VAL A 187 18.50 -26.11 6.23
CA VAL A 187 18.53 -25.37 4.96
C VAL A 187 18.97 -23.95 5.27
N GLU A 188 20.03 -23.49 4.63
CA GLU A 188 20.51 -22.12 4.75
C GLU A 188 20.65 -21.50 3.36
N GLU A 189 19.93 -20.36 3.16
CA GLU A 189 19.93 -19.64 1.89
C GLU A 189 19.82 -18.12 2.14
N THR A 190 20.33 -17.35 1.18
CA THR A 190 20.19 -15.89 1.17
C THR A 190 19.36 -15.44 -0.01
N TYR A 191 18.24 -14.81 0.28
CA TYR A 191 17.31 -14.27 -0.73
C TYR A 191 17.52 -12.77 -0.87
N ARG A 192 17.43 -12.25 -2.11
CA ARG A 192 17.58 -10.83 -2.40
C ARG A 192 16.42 -10.32 -3.23
N THR A 193 15.93 -9.13 -2.85
CA THR A 193 14.93 -8.40 -3.61
C THR A 193 15.50 -7.06 -4.06
N GLN A 194 14.94 -6.50 -5.12
CA GLN A 194 15.42 -5.29 -5.78
C GLN A 194 14.65 -4.04 -5.38
N HIS A 195 15.16 -2.85 -5.79
CA HIS A 195 14.39 -1.61 -5.80
C HIS A 195 13.28 -1.70 -6.86
N VAL A 196 12.04 -1.35 -6.47
CA VAL A 196 10.88 -1.34 -7.37
C VAL A 196 10.12 -0.04 -7.21
N ASP A 197 9.70 0.53 -8.33
CA ASP A 197 8.85 1.72 -8.38
C ASP A 197 7.36 1.33 -8.38
N HIS A 198 6.52 2.17 -7.80
CA HIS A 198 5.06 1.95 -7.76
C HIS A 198 4.41 2.02 -9.14
N ALA A 199 5.01 2.76 -10.05
CA ALA A 199 4.64 2.88 -11.45
C ALA A 199 3.15 3.17 -11.69
N TYR A 200 2.49 3.88 -10.75
CA TYR A 200 1.10 4.27 -10.95
C TYR A 200 0.93 5.16 -12.18
N LEU A 201 -0.22 5.06 -12.84
CA LEU A 201 -0.46 5.76 -14.12
C LEU A 201 -0.48 7.28 -13.95
N GLU A 202 -1.14 7.79 -12.90
CA GLU A 202 -1.15 9.21 -12.54
C GLU A 202 0.09 9.57 -11.74
N PRO A 203 1.05 10.36 -12.27
CA PRO A 203 2.17 10.88 -11.47
C PRO A 203 1.69 11.77 -10.32
N GLU A 204 2.62 12.24 -9.52
CA GLU A 204 2.37 13.17 -8.42
C GLU A 204 1.82 14.49 -8.98
N ALA A 205 0.66 14.88 -8.48
CA ALA A 205 -0.03 16.05 -8.99
C ALA A 205 -0.87 16.76 -7.91
N GLY A 206 -1.02 18.07 -8.08
CA GLY A 206 -1.91 18.84 -7.24
C GLY A 206 -2.06 20.31 -7.64
N VAL A 207 -3.07 20.93 -7.05
CA VAL A 207 -3.34 22.38 -7.14
C VAL A 207 -3.54 22.94 -5.75
N GLY A 208 -2.90 24.07 -5.44
CA GLY A 208 -3.05 24.75 -4.17
C GLY A 208 -3.49 26.21 -4.35
N TRP A 209 -4.23 26.75 -3.39
CA TRP A 209 -4.69 28.14 -3.38
C TRP A 209 -5.07 28.60 -1.96
N PHE A 210 -5.19 29.91 -1.75
CA PHE A 210 -5.90 30.42 -0.60
C PHE A 210 -7.40 30.57 -0.94
N ASP A 211 -8.27 30.04 -0.09
CA ASP A 211 -9.70 30.24 -0.25
C ASP A 211 -10.19 31.62 0.26
N GLY A 212 -11.50 31.89 0.17
CA GLY A 212 -12.10 33.15 0.59
C GLY A 212 -11.96 33.47 2.09
N ASP A 213 -11.73 32.48 2.93
CA ASP A 213 -11.52 32.60 4.37
C ASP A 213 -10.03 32.70 4.74
N GLY A 214 -9.15 32.68 3.75
CA GLY A 214 -7.71 32.72 3.92
C GLY A 214 -7.12 31.39 4.43
N VAL A 215 -7.78 30.26 4.20
CA VAL A 215 -7.29 28.92 4.45
C VAL A 215 -6.48 28.48 3.23
N LEU A 216 -5.27 27.99 3.45
CA LEU A 216 -4.47 27.35 2.42
C LEU A 216 -5.07 26.01 2.09
N THR A 217 -5.63 25.88 0.90
CA THR A 217 -6.30 24.66 0.44
C THR A 217 -5.44 23.99 -0.64
N LEU A 218 -5.19 22.72 -0.47
CA LEU A 218 -4.49 21.85 -1.44
C LEU A 218 -5.45 20.75 -1.89
N ARG A 219 -5.61 20.60 -3.20
CA ARG A 219 -6.25 19.42 -3.81
C ARG A 219 -5.16 18.61 -4.50
N VAL A 220 -4.86 17.44 -3.96
CA VAL A 220 -3.69 16.65 -4.34
C VAL A 220 -4.02 15.17 -4.47
N SER A 221 -3.24 14.48 -5.29
CA SER A 221 -3.29 13.02 -5.35
C SER A 221 -2.52 12.43 -4.16
N THR A 222 -3.20 12.26 -3.03
CA THR A 222 -2.62 11.79 -1.78
C THR A 222 -3.45 10.69 -1.11
N GLN A 223 -2.77 9.75 -0.46
CA GLN A 223 -3.41 8.70 0.34
C GLN A 223 -3.77 9.19 1.76
N VAL A 224 -3.27 10.37 2.19
CA VAL A 224 -3.32 10.83 3.58
C VAL A 224 -3.70 12.30 3.65
N ILE A 225 -4.93 12.60 4.06
CA ILE A 225 -5.38 13.99 4.23
C ILE A 225 -4.81 14.65 5.50
N GLU A 226 -4.33 13.87 6.44
CA GLU A 226 -3.67 14.31 7.67
C GLU A 226 -2.33 15.00 7.42
N HIS A 227 -1.76 14.91 6.23
CA HIS A 227 -0.61 15.71 5.78
C HIS A 227 -0.82 17.21 6.00
N GLN A 228 -2.07 17.67 6.13
CA GLN A 228 -2.38 19.06 6.51
C GLN A 228 -1.58 19.54 7.74
N ARG A 229 -1.32 18.66 8.72
CA ARG A 229 -0.60 19.03 9.95
C ARG A 229 0.87 19.29 9.67
N ALA A 230 1.53 18.36 9.02
CA ALA A 230 2.95 18.53 8.64
C ALA A 230 3.16 19.71 7.68
N ILE A 231 2.23 19.95 6.75
CA ILE A 231 2.26 21.11 5.86
C ILE A 231 2.14 22.41 6.66
N ALA A 232 1.24 22.44 7.65
CA ALA A 232 1.07 23.60 8.52
C ALA A 232 2.34 23.86 9.34
N ASP A 233 3.00 22.82 9.83
CA ASP A 233 4.27 22.91 10.57
C ASP A 233 5.39 23.47 9.67
N VAL A 234 5.53 22.99 8.42
CA VAL A 234 6.48 23.53 7.42
C VAL A 234 6.30 25.03 7.21
N LEU A 235 5.05 25.50 7.18
CA LEU A 235 4.71 26.91 6.99
C LEU A 235 4.71 27.73 8.28
N ALA A 236 4.89 27.11 9.44
CA ALA A 236 4.63 27.70 10.75
C ALA A 236 3.21 28.30 10.87
N PHE A 237 2.21 27.60 10.33
CA PHE A 237 0.80 27.97 10.35
C PHE A 237 0.04 27.17 11.44
N PRO A 238 -1.08 27.73 11.97
CA PRO A 238 -2.04 26.93 12.72
C PRO A 238 -2.60 25.80 11.83
N HIS A 239 -2.74 24.58 12.37
CA HIS A 239 -3.24 23.41 11.62
C HIS A 239 -4.59 23.69 10.95
N ALA A 240 -5.51 24.39 11.64
CA ALA A 240 -6.82 24.77 11.11
C ALA A 240 -6.77 25.76 9.91
N ARG A 241 -5.60 26.29 9.55
CA ARG A 241 -5.40 27.18 8.41
C ARG A 241 -4.87 26.48 7.17
N VAL A 242 -4.77 25.15 7.23
CA VAL A 242 -4.40 24.29 6.10
C VAL A 242 -5.51 23.27 5.90
N ARG A 243 -5.95 23.09 4.65
CA ARG A 243 -6.93 22.10 4.23
C ARG A 243 -6.34 21.25 3.12
N VAL A 244 -6.41 19.94 3.26
CA VAL A 244 -6.04 18.97 2.23
C VAL A 244 -7.30 18.26 1.74
N ILE A 245 -7.47 18.26 0.43
CA ILE A 245 -8.53 17.55 -0.28
C ILE A 245 -7.87 16.47 -1.13
N GLY A 246 -8.09 15.21 -0.81
CA GLY A 246 -7.68 14.08 -1.63
C GLY A 246 -8.43 14.10 -2.96
N ALA A 247 -7.72 14.27 -4.07
CA ALA A 247 -8.29 14.09 -5.39
C ALA A 247 -8.57 12.60 -5.63
N TYR A 248 -9.40 12.30 -6.63
CA TYR A 248 -9.48 10.95 -7.15
C TYR A 248 -8.11 10.56 -7.71
N MET A 249 -7.64 9.33 -7.43
CA MET A 249 -6.27 8.94 -7.77
C MET A 249 -6.21 7.88 -8.86
N GLY A 250 -5.29 8.06 -9.80
CA GLY A 250 -4.91 7.07 -10.80
C GLY A 250 -3.86 6.09 -10.31
N GLY A 251 -4.11 5.49 -9.11
CA GLY A 251 -3.20 4.60 -8.39
C GLY A 251 -2.38 5.31 -7.33
N GLY A 252 -1.96 4.56 -6.32
CA GLY A 252 -1.12 5.04 -5.22
C GLY A 252 -0.15 3.96 -4.72
N PHE A 253 -0.64 2.77 -4.44
CA PHE A 253 0.11 1.57 -4.03
C PHE A 253 1.08 1.79 -2.85
N GLY A 254 0.88 2.85 -2.04
CA GLY A 254 1.79 3.28 -0.98
C GLY A 254 2.70 4.44 -1.38
N GLY A 255 2.88 4.73 -2.67
CA GLY A 255 3.74 5.80 -3.16
C GLY A 255 3.22 7.22 -2.89
N LYS A 256 1.93 7.37 -2.60
CA LYS A 256 1.28 8.62 -2.22
C LYS A 256 0.89 8.63 -0.73
N GLU A 257 1.50 7.73 0.07
CA GLU A 257 1.39 7.69 1.53
C GLU A 257 2.32 8.70 2.18
N ASP A 258 3.57 8.82 1.70
CA ASP A 258 4.45 9.94 2.05
C ASP A 258 4.06 11.19 1.27
N MET A 259 4.40 12.37 1.80
CA MET A 259 4.20 13.63 1.10
C MET A 259 5.03 13.70 -0.19
N THR A 260 4.43 14.22 -1.24
CA THR A 260 5.04 14.35 -2.57
C THR A 260 5.10 15.82 -3.00
N VAL A 261 4.06 16.31 -3.70
CA VAL A 261 3.97 17.70 -4.16
C VAL A 261 3.44 18.66 -3.10
N GLU A 262 2.84 18.15 -2.04
CA GLU A 262 2.09 18.92 -1.05
C GLU A 262 2.91 20.06 -0.40
N PRO A 263 4.12 19.80 0.17
CA PRO A 263 4.91 20.87 0.81
C PRO A 263 5.39 21.90 -0.20
N TYR A 264 5.71 21.50 -1.42
CA TYR A 264 6.19 22.41 -2.48
C TYR A 264 5.06 23.32 -2.98
N LEU A 265 3.87 22.77 -3.21
CA LEU A 265 2.67 23.52 -3.55
C LEU A 265 2.35 24.54 -2.45
N ALA A 266 2.33 24.10 -1.21
CA ALA A 266 2.03 24.93 -0.06
C ALA A 266 2.98 26.13 0.04
N LEU A 267 4.30 25.90 -0.10
CA LEU A 267 5.32 26.93 -0.08
C LEU A 267 5.16 27.95 -1.23
N LEU A 268 4.93 27.45 -2.46
CA LEU A 268 4.76 28.31 -3.62
C LEU A 268 3.47 29.16 -3.55
N VAL A 269 2.35 28.58 -3.10
CA VAL A 269 1.08 29.31 -2.84
C VAL A 269 1.27 30.35 -1.74
N TRP A 270 1.92 29.97 -0.64
CA TRP A 270 2.21 30.89 0.46
C TRP A 270 3.07 32.08 0.01
N LYS A 271 4.10 31.84 -0.81
CA LYS A 271 5.02 32.87 -1.30
C LYS A 271 4.37 33.79 -2.32
N THR A 272 3.61 33.24 -3.27
CA THR A 272 3.05 33.99 -4.41
C THR A 272 1.67 34.59 -4.14
N ARG A 273 0.94 34.08 -3.17
CA ARG A 273 -0.46 34.40 -2.92
C ARG A 273 -1.38 34.18 -4.13
N ARG A 274 -0.95 33.31 -5.05
CA ARG A 274 -1.68 32.92 -6.27
C ARG A 274 -1.91 31.41 -6.25
N PRO A 275 -2.94 30.90 -6.93
CA PRO A 275 -3.07 29.48 -7.15
C PRO A 275 -1.82 28.91 -7.87
N VAL A 276 -1.38 27.74 -7.47
CA VAL A 276 -0.24 27.04 -8.10
C VAL A 276 -0.65 25.61 -8.42
N ARG A 277 -0.30 25.14 -9.60
CA ARG A 277 -0.40 23.75 -10.04
C ARG A 277 1.01 23.15 -10.12
N MET A 278 1.17 21.92 -9.69
CA MET A 278 2.39 21.14 -9.86
C MET A 278 2.04 19.72 -10.31
N VAL A 279 2.72 19.25 -11.34
CA VAL A 279 2.58 17.90 -11.87
C VAL A 279 3.98 17.41 -12.21
N TRP A 280 4.38 16.30 -11.62
CA TRP A 280 5.67 15.70 -11.96
C TRP A 280 5.58 14.94 -13.28
N THR A 281 6.65 14.96 -14.03
CA THR A 281 6.82 14.07 -15.17
C THR A 281 7.03 12.63 -14.70
N ARG A 282 6.86 11.67 -15.60
CA ARG A 282 7.19 10.26 -15.29
C ARG A 282 8.65 10.10 -14.90
N GLN A 283 9.54 10.85 -15.54
CA GLN A 283 10.96 10.84 -15.23
C GLN A 283 11.23 11.33 -13.79
N GLU A 284 10.64 12.44 -13.37
CA GLU A 284 10.75 12.93 -12.00
C GLU A 284 10.19 11.92 -10.99
N SER A 285 9.03 11.32 -11.29
CA SER A 285 8.42 10.30 -10.45
C SER A 285 9.35 9.09 -10.25
N LEU A 286 9.94 8.57 -11.34
CA LEU A 286 10.85 7.42 -11.26
C LEU A 286 12.19 7.76 -10.58
N GLN A 287 12.72 8.98 -10.74
CA GLN A 287 14.01 9.38 -10.19
C GLN A 287 13.95 9.82 -8.72
N ALA A 288 12.91 10.53 -8.33
CA ALA A 288 12.91 11.29 -7.08
C ALA A 288 12.00 10.72 -6.00
N ARG A 289 10.99 9.91 -6.37
CA ARG A 289 10.05 9.35 -5.42
C ARG A 289 10.60 8.10 -4.76
N GLN A 290 10.17 7.84 -3.51
CA GLN A 290 10.55 6.66 -2.73
C GLN A 290 10.22 5.34 -3.46
N LYS A 291 11.00 4.31 -3.16
CA LYS A 291 10.93 2.97 -3.77
C LYS A 291 10.56 1.91 -2.74
N ARG A 292 10.27 0.67 -3.20
CA ARG A 292 10.22 -0.51 -2.35
C ARG A 292 11.61 -0.79 -1.79
N HIS A 293 11.69 -1.12 -0.51
CA HIS A 293 12.94 -1.55 0.12
C HIS A 293 13.49 -2.83 -0.54
N PRO A 294 14.71 -2.81 -1.08
CA PRO A 294 15.45 -4.04 -1.29
C PRO A 294 15.76 -4.71 0.03
N PHE A 295 15.53 -6.03 0.10
CA PHE A 295 15.89 -6.83 1.25
C PHE A 295 16.97 -7.84 0.88
N THR A 296 17.97 -7.98 1.75
CA THR A 296 18.87 -9.14 1.81
C THR A 296 18.46 -9.97 3.02
N MET A 297 17.97 -11.19 2.78
CA MET A 297 17.35 -12.04 3.81
C MET A 297 18.08 -13.37 3.91
N ARG A 298 18.76 -13.60 5.02
CA ARG A 298 19.34 -14.91 5.33
C ARG A 298 18.33 -15.72 6.14
N TYR A 299 17.97 -16.87 5.61
CA TYR A 299 17.14 -17.86 6.28
C TYR A 299 17.95 -19.10 6.62
N ARG A 300 17.89 -19.56 7.88
CA ARG A 300 18.34 -20.87 8.32
C ARG A 300 17.16 -21.60 8.93
N THR A 301 16.75 -22.69 8.30
CA THR A 301 15.59 -23.47 8.72
C THR A 301 16.02 -24.88 9.08
N GLY A 302 15.85 -25.25 10.35
CA GLY A 302 16.03 -26.62 10.83
C GLY A 302 14.74 -27.42 10.59
N ALA A 303 14.87 -28.58 9.95
CA ALA A 303 13.73 -29.44 9.66
C ALA A 303 14.01 -30.91 9.99
N MET A 304 12.94 -31.67 10.19
CA MET A 304 12.97 -33.12 10.37
C MET A 304 12.82 -33.84 9.01
N ARG A 305 13.22 -35.10 8.94
CA ARG A 305 13.07 -35.91 7.72
C ARG A 305 11.63 -36.10 7.24
N ASP A 306 10.67 -35.90 8.12
CA ASP A 306 9.25 -35.88 7.77
C ASP A 306 8.76 -34.53 7.24
N GLY A 307 9.65 -33.57 7.01
CA GLY A 307 9.37 -32.25 6.44
C GLY A 307 8.86 -31.21 7.44
N ARG A 308 8.77 -31.52 8.74
CA ARG A 308 8.34 -30.54 9.76
C ARG A 308 9.47 -29.59 10.09
N ILE A 309 9.18 -28.28 10.10
CA ILE A 309 10.05 -27.24 10.60
C ILE A 309 10.12 -27.30 12.13
N VAL A 310 11.32 -27.23 12.69
CA VAL A 310 11.55 -27.24 14.13
C VAL A 310 12.22 -25.98 14.65
N ALA A 311 12.97 -25.25 13.80
CA ALA A 311 13.57 -23.99 14.15
C ALA A 311 13.76 -23.07 12.95
N GLN A 312 13.71 -21.76 13.19
CA GLN A 312 14.12 -20.76 12.18
C GLN A 312 14.99 -19.68 12.80
N ASP A 313 16.05 -19.30 12.06
CA ASP A 313 16.95 -18.19 12.36
C ASP A 313 17.02 -17.30 11.13
N ILE A 314 16.42 -16.11 11.22
CA ILE A 314 16.14 -15.22 10.09
C ILE A 314 16.78 -13.85 10.36
N ALA A 315 17.61 -13.38 9.41
CA ALA A 315 18.22 -12.06 9.45
C ALA A 315 17.89 -11.29 8.17
N ILE A 316 17.33 -10.09 8.32
CA ILE A 316 16.89 -9.23 7.23
C ILE A 316 17.68 -7.93 7.28
N VAL A 317 18.29 -7.51 6.18
CA VAL A 317 18.87 -6.18 6.02
C VAL A 317 18.12 -5.48 4.91
N GLY A 318 17.56 -4.30 5.23
CA GLY A 318 16.82 -3.48 4.27
C GLY A 318 17.55 -2.18 3.96
N ASN A 319 17.63 -1.83 2.68
CA ASN A 319 18.14 -0.54 2.24
C ASN A 319 17.05 0.53 2.41
N ALA A 320 17.32 1.52 3.28
CA ALA A 320 16.40 2.64 3.55
C ALA A 320 16.62 3.83 2.58
N GLY A 321 17.67 3.80 1.77
CA GLY A 321 18.09 4.95 1.01
C GLY A 321 18.59 6.08 1.91
N ALA A 322 18.47 7.32 1.43
CA ALA A 322 19.07 8.48 2.09
C ALA A 322 18.30 8.99 3.33
N TYR A 323 17.03 8.61 3.47
CA TYR A 323 16.15 9.07 4.56
C TYR A 323 15.27 7.95 5.08
N PRO A 324 14.86 7.99 6.37
CA PRO A 324 14.18 6.87 7.02
C PRO A 324 12.77 6.64 6.48
N LEU A 325 12.01 7.68 6.19
CA LEU A 325 10.59 7.62 5.86
C LEU A 325 9.88 6.56 6.71
N LEU A 326 9.19 5.58 6.12
CA LEU A 326 8.50 4.51 6.83
C LEU A 326 9.35 3.24 7.04
N SER A 327 10.68 3.31 6.82
CA SER A 327 11.57 2.13 6.90
C SER A 327 11.51 1.41 8.25
N THR A 328 11.40 2.15 9.36
CA THR A 328 11.24 1.59 10.71
C THR A 328 10.09 0.56 10.75
N ARG A 329 8.94 0.93 10.19
CA ARG A 329 7.73 0.11 10.20
C ARG A 329 7.79 -1.02 9.16
N VAL A 330 8.43 -0.77 8.00
CA VAL A 330 8.61 -1.80 6.96
C VAL A 330 9.52 -2.93 7.45
N LEU A 331 10.63 -2.61 8.13
CA LEU A 331 11.54 -3.60 8.69
C LEU A 331 10.91 -4.36 9.87
N PHE A 332 10.10 -3.67 10.69
CA PHE A 332 9.27 -4.34 11.70
C PHE A 332 8.35 -5.39 11.07
N ALA A 333 7.59 -5.01 10.05
CA ALA A 333 6.65 -5.91 9.39
C ALA A 333 7.38 -7.08 8.74
N GLY A 334 8.54 -6.85 8.11
CA GLY A 334 9.39 -7.91 7.57
C GLY A 334 9.77 -8.96 8.62
N ALA A 335 10.33 -8.53 9.76
CA ALA A 335 10.76 -9.45 10.82
C ALA A 335 9.57 -10.16 11.50
N ALA A 336 8.51 -9.41 11.84
CA ALA A 336 7.35 -9.95 12.54
C ALA A 336 6.58 -11.03 11.74
N HIS A 337 6.60 -10.94 10.40
CA HIS A 337 5.85 -11.84 9.52
C HIS A 337 6.75 -12.80 8.71
N SER A 338 8.04 -12.87 9.05
CA SER A 338 9.05 -13.64 8.30
C SER A 338 8.80 -15.15 8.24
N VAL A 339 8.02 -15.72 9.16
CA VAL A 339 7.66 -17.14 9.19
C VAL A 339 6.44 -17.46 8.32
N GLY A 340 5.65 -16.44 7.94
CA GLY A 340 4.43 -16.63 7.15
C GLY A 340 3.29 -17.33 7.93
N PRO A 341 2.42 -18.10 7.23
CA PRO A 341 1.30 -18.82 7.84
C PRO A 341 1.70 -20.18 8.42
N TYR A 342 2.97 -20.34 8.78
CA TYR A 342 3.52 -21.63 9.23
C TYR A 342 3.78 -21.62 10.73
N ARG A 343 3.72 -22.82 11.31
CA ARG A 343 4.07 -23.04 12.70
C ARG A 343 5.59 -23.15 12.86
N CYS A 344 6.15 -22.34 13.72
CA CYS A 344 7.51 -22.47 14.21
C CYS A 344 7.57 -21.96 15.66
N ASP A 345 7.68 -22.87 16.62
CA ASP A 345 7.68 -22.52 18.04
C ASP A 345 9.04 -21.99 18.50
N ASP A 346 10.12 -22.35 17.80
CA ASP A 346 11.51 -21.99 18.12
C ASP A 346 12.06 -21.09 17.01
N VAL A 347 11.92 -19.77 17.15
CA VAL A 347 12.27 -18.79 16.12
C VAL A 347 13.07 -17.61 16.67
N ARG A 348 14.07 -17.17 15.89
CA ARG A 348 14.72 -15.87 15.98
C ARG A 348 14.57 -15.17 14.64
N ALA A 349 14.02 -13.94 14.66
CA ALA A 349 13.89 -13.10 13.48
C ALA A 349 14.38 -11.69 13.80
N GLU A 350 15.34 -11.21 13.05
CA GLU A 350 15.96 -9.91 13.22
C GLU A 350 15.92 -9.13 11.93
N SER A 351 15.72 -7.80 12.02
CA SER A 351 15.82 -6.91 10.85
C SER A 351 16.62 -5.67 11.20
N LEU A 352 17.36 -5.15 10.20
CA LEU A 352 18.19 -3.96 10.27
C LEU A 352 17.87 -3.04 9.09
N ALA A 353 17.59 -1.77 9.37
CA ALA A 353 17.52 -0.73 8.35
C ALA A 353 18.87 -0.02 8.21
N VAL A 354 19.31 0.18 6.97
CA VAL A 354 20.61 0.77 6.65
C VAL A 354 20.44 1.94 5.70
N PHE A 355 21.04 3.09 6.03
CA PHE A 355 21.11 4.25 5.14
C PHE A 355 22.14 4.06 4.04
N THR A 356 21.80 4.52 2.84
CA THR A 356 22.68 4.60 1.68
C THR A 356 22.45 5.91 0.94
N ASN A 357 23.37 6.31 0.05
CA ASN A 357 23.19 7.47 -0.82
C ASN A 357 22.38 7.13 -2.08
N THR A 358 21.27 6.42 -1.88
CA THR A 358 20.30 6.10 -2.94
C THR A 358 18.97 6.81 -2.66
N VAL A 359 18.09 6.85 -3.65
CA VAL A 359 16.71 7.34 -3.47
C VAL A 359 16.07 6.67 -2.24
N PRO A 360 15.36 7.42 -1.37
CA PRO A 360 14.73 6.86 -0.19
C PRO A 360 13.77 5.71 -0.52
N THR A 361 13.62 4.81 0.43
CA THR A 361 12.64 3.72 0.33
C THR A 361 11.56 3.88 1.39
N SER A 362 10.33 3.49 1.08
CA SER A 362 9.20 3.63 1.98
C SER A 362 8.08 2.63 1.69
N ALA A 363 6.84 3.02 2.00
CA ALA A 363 5.66 2.20 1.77
C ALA A 363 5.51 1.79 0.30
N PHE A 364 5.26 0.53 0.09
CA PHE A 364 4.78 -0.04 -1.16
C PHE A 364 3.93 -1.27 -0.82
N ARG A 365 2.83 -1.49 -1.55
CA ARG A 365 1.85 -2.59 -1.38
C ARG A 365 2.50 -3.87 -0.86
N GLY A 366 2.10 -4.33 0.35
CA GLY A 366 2.68 -5.48 1.05
C GLY A 366 3.74 -5.16 2.10
N PHE A 367 4.25 -3.93 2.19
CA PHE A 367 4.92 -3.26 3.30
C PHE A 367 5.87 -4.13 4.14
N GLY A 368 6.88 -4.76 3.54
CA GLY A 368 7.84 -5.62 4.23
C GLY A 368 7.38 -7.07 4.39
N ALA A 369 6.12 -7.30 4.73
CA ALA A 369 5.55 -8.64 4.84
C ALA A 369 5.50 -9.40 3.50
N MET A 370 5.45 -8.69 2.38
CA MET A 370 5.48 -9.28 1.03
C MET A 370 6.87 -9.81 0.65
N GLN A 371 7.94 -9.07 0.96
CA GLN A 371 9.30 -9.48 0.59
C GLN A 371 9.71 -10.80 1.25
N VAL A 372 9.29 -11.01 2.50
CA VAL A 372 9.64 -12.21 3.27
C VAL A 372 8.90 -13.47 2.82
N VAL A 373 7.82 -13.33 2.02
CA VAL A 373 7.12 -14.49 1.43
C VAL A 373 8.07 -15.27 0.51
N LEU A 374 8.95 -14.59 -0.22
CA LEU A 374 9.98 -15.25 -1.04
C LEU A 374 10.85 -16.19 -0.19
N GLY A 375 11.30 -15.72 0.97
CA GLY A 375 12.19 -16.50 1.84
C GLY A 375 11.49 -17.73 2.41
N HIS A 376 10.37 -17.56 3.13
CA HIS A 376 9.76 -18.70 3.80
C HIS A 376 9.17 -19.73 2.83
N GLU A 377 8.65 -19.33 1.67
CA GLU A 377 8.10 -20.26 0.68
C GLU A 377 9.20 -21.09 -0.01
N LEU A 378 10.32 -20.45 -0.41
CA LEU A 378 11.40 -21.17 -1.06
C LEU A 378 12.19 -22.06 -0.07
N GLN A 379 12.21 -21.75 1.23
CA GLN A 379 12.74 -22.67 2.25
C GLN A 379 11.95 -23.99 2.29
N LEU A 380 10.62 -23.95 2.16
CA LEU A 380 9.78 -25.14 2.11
C LEU A 380 10.02 -25.97 0.85
N ASP A 381 10.26 -25.33 -0.29
CA ASP A 381 10.63 -26.03 -1.51
C ASP A 381 11.99 -26.76 -1.35
N ARG A 382 12.97 -26.12 -0.70
CA ARG A 382 14.27 -26.77 -0.41
C ARG A 382 14.12 -27.95 0.54
N ILE A 383 13.21 -27.84 1.54
CA ILE A 383 12.87 -28.97 2.43
C ILE A 383 12.24 -30.09 1.63
N ALA A 384 11.33 -29.81 0.70
CA ALA A 384 10.70 -30.80 -0.16
C ALA A 384 11.74 -31.54 -1.00
N ASP A 385 12.68 -30.84 -1.63
CA ASP A 385 13.76 -31.44 -2.44
C ASP A 385 14.66 -32.38 -1.61
N ILE A 386 15.08 -31.95 -0.40
CA ILE A 386 15.95 -32.74 0.49
C ILE A 386 15.25 -33.99 1.00
N THR A 387 13.97 -33.87 1.32
CA THR A 387 13.17 -34.98 1.90
C THR A 387 12.57 -35.90 0.86
N GLY A 388 12.48 -35.45 -0.41
CA GLY A 388 11.74 -36.14 -1.47
C GLY A 388 10.24 -36.10 -1.29
N LEU A 389 9.73 -35.25 -0.41
CA LEU A 389 8.28 -35.04 -0.20
C LEU A 389 7.73 -34.09 -1.28
N ASP A 390 6.45 -34.23 -1.55
CA ASP A 390 5.70 -33.30 -2.38
C ASP A 390 5.69 -31.89 -1.75
N ARG A 391 5.83 -30.83 -2.55
CA ARG A 391 5.88 -29.43 -2.10
C ARG A 391 4.62 -28.97 -1.39
N VAL A 392 3.45 -29.49 -1.83
CA VAL A 392 2.16 -29.22 -1.19
C VAL A 392 2.09 -29.90 0.17
N GLU A 393 2.56 -31.16 0.24
CA GLU A 393 2.56 -31.93 1.48
C GLU A 393 3.47 -31.30 2.55
N VAL A 394 4.64 -30.79 2.19
CA VAL A 394 5.49 -30.07 3.15
C VAL A 394 4.78 -28.82 3.71
N ARG A 395 4.07 -28.06 2.88
CA ARG A 395 3.29 -26.90 3.34
C ARG A 395 2.18 -27.33 4.32
N ARG A 396 1.40 -28.35 3.97
CA ARG A 396 0.31 -28.88 4.82
C ARG A 396 0.77 -29.33 6.20
N ARG A 397 1.94 -29.95 6.29
CA ARG A 397 2.53 -30.40 7.57
C ARG A 397 2.93 -29.25 8.48
N ASN A 398 3.20 -28.10 7.90
CA ASN A 398 3.71 -26.94 8.62
C ASN A 398 2.70 -25.80 8.81
N PHE A 399 1.49 -25.88 8.24
CA PHE A 399 0.51 -24.84 8.46
C PHE A 399 0.22 -24.62 9.94
N ALA A 400 0.26 -23.36 10.35
CA ALA A 400 -0.15 -22.95 11.67
C ALA A 400 -1.67 -23.16 11.85
N LYS A 401 -2.08 -23.28 13.10
CA LYS A 401 -3.47 -23.41 13.52
C LYS A 401 -3.80 -22.34 14.54
N ARG A 402 -5.07 -22.04 14.71
CA ARG A 402 -5.52 -21.17 15.78
C ARG A 402 -4.95 -21.62 17.13
N GLY A 403 -4.33 -20.70 17.86
CA GLY A 403 -3.64 -20.95 19.12
C GLY A 403 -2.13 -21.19 19.02
N ASP A 404 -1.57 -21.48 17.83
CA ASP A 404 -0.12 -21.55 17.62
C ASP A 404 0.53 -20.16 17.79
N LEU A 405 1.84 -20.12 17.95
CA LEU A 405 2.59 -18.89 18.22
C LEU A 405 3.19 -18.28 16.95
N ARG A 406 3.26 -16.95 16.92
CA ARG A 406 4.04 -16.14 15.98
C ARG A 406 5.42 -15.83 16.52
N PRO A 407 6.36 -15.30 15.72
CA PRO A 407 7.69 -14.90 16.20
C PRO A 407 7.66 -13.93 17.41
N SER A 408 6.64 -13.08 17.50
CA SER A 408 6.42 -12.15 18.60
C SER A 408 5.83 -12.77 19.90
N GLY A 409 5.61 -14.09 19.92
CA GLY A 409 4.90 -14.77 21.01
C GLY A 409 3.37 -14.56 20.99
N GLU A 410 2.85 -13.78 20.04
CA GLU A 410 1.41 -13.64 19.83
C GLU A 410 0.82 -14.98 19.35
N ARG A 411 -0.43 -15.27 19.76
CA ARG A 411 -1.17 -16.42 19.23
C ARG A 411 -2.04 -16.05 18.05
N PHE A 412 -2.13 -16.94 17.09
CA PHE A 412 -3.16 -16.85 16.04
C PHE A 412 -4.54 -16.91 16.73
N ASP A 413 -5.28 -15.81 16.73
CA ASP A 413 -6.57 -15.67 17.45
C ASP A 413 -7.79 -15.86 16.55
N THR A 414 -7.62 -15.81 15.22
CA THR A 414 -8.64 -16.10 14.21
C THR A 414 -8.35 -17.41 13.49
N GLU A 415 -9.34 -17.93 12.77
CA GLU A 415 -9.16 -19.14 11.94
C GLU A 415 -8.24 -18.85 10.75
N ILE A 416 -7.42 -19.84 10.39
CA ILE A 416 -6.38 -19.75 9.36
C ILE A 416 -6.85 -20.49 8.10
N GLY A 417 -7.38 -19.75 7.13
CA GLY A 417 -7.96 -20.30 5.90
C GLY A 417 -6.94 -20.74 4.82
N VAL A 418 -5.63 -20.74 5.12
CA VAL A 418 -4.59 -21.00 4.11
C VAL A 418 -4.68 -22.40 3.49
N ALA A 419 -5.04 -23.40 4.27
CA ALA A 419 -5.22 -24.78 3.79
C ALA A 419 -6.39 -24.87 2.79
N ASP A 420 -7.52 -24.23 3.12
CA ASP A 420 -8.68 -24.16 2.22
C ASP A 420 -8.35 -23.44 0.91
N CYS A 421 -7.58 -22.36 0.99
CA CYS A 421 -7.12 -21.64 -0.19
C CYS A 421 -6.23 -22.51 -1.08
N LEU A 422 -5.29 -23.26 -0.48
CA LEU A 422 -4.41 -24.15 -1.23
C LEU A 422 -5.20 -25.29 -1.88
N ASP A 423 -6.16 -25.90 -1.18
CA ASP A 423 -7.01 -26.96 -1.73
C ASP A 423 -7.84 -26.45 -2.92
N ALA A 424 -8.42 -25.25 -2.82
CA ALA A 424 -9.18 -24.62 -3.89
C ALA A 424 -8.30 -24.33 -5.12
N VAL A 425 -7.07 -23.88 -4.91
CA VAL A 425 -6.09 -23.63 -6.00
C VAL A 425 -5.74 -24.94 -6.70
N LEU A 426 -5.46 -26.01 -5.94
CA LEU A 426 -5.12 -27.33 -6.50
C LEU A 426 -6.28 -27.92 -7.31
N GLU A 427 -7.51 -27.76 -6.86
CA GLU A 427 -8.70 -28.21 -7.58
C GLU A 427 -8.91 -27.45 -8.89
N ALA A 428 -8.61 -26.14 -8.89
CA ALA A 428 -8.79 -25.27 -10.06
C ALA A 428 -7.67 -25.43 -11.10
N MET A 429 -6.47 -25.89 -10.70
CA MET A 429 -5.38 -26.11 -11.63
C MET A 429 -5.69 -27.30 -12.54
N GLY A 430 -5.57 -27.07 -13.85
CA GLY A 430 -5.68 -28.13 -14.86
C GLY A 430 -4.46 -29.09 -14.84
N PRO A 431 -4.42 -30.05 -15.76
CA PRO A 431 -3.24 -30.91 -15.92
C PRO A 431 -2.01 -30.07 -16.31
N PRO A 432 -0.79 -30.45 -15.83
CA PRO A 432 0.45 -29.76 -16.21
C PRO A 432 0.59 -29.65 -17.73
N ARG A 433 1.13 -28.53 -18.21
CA ARG A 433 1.40 -28.33 -19.62
C ARG A 433 2.50 -29.27 -20.10
N ARG A 434 2.41 -29.70 -21.36
CA ARG A 434 3.42 -30.57 -21.96
C ARG A 434 4.60 -29.73 -22.45
N PRO A 435 5.86 -30.12 -22.14
CA PRO A 435 7.03 -29.44 -22.67
C PRO A 435 7.10 -29.56 -24.21
N ARG A 436 7.76 -28.61 -24.83
CA ARG A 436 8.04 -28.57 -26.27
C ARG A 436 9.56 -28.40 -26.50
N PRO A 437 10.08 -28.69 -27.70
CA PRO A 437 11.52 -28.53 -27.97
C PRO A 437 12.02 -27.14 -27.55
N GLY A 438 13.13 -27.08 -26.81
CA GLY A 438 13.74 -25.85 -26.31
C GLY A 438 13.03 -25.23 -25.09
N VAL A 439 11.81 -25.66 -24.74
CA VAL A 439 11.04 -25.10 -23.65
C VAL A 439 10.77 -26.16 -22.56
N ARG A 440 10.99 -25.79 -21.31
CA ARG A 440 10.62 -26.57 -20.13
C ARG A 440 9.39 -25.96 -19.47
N THR A 441 8.58 -26.79 -18.85
CA THR A 441 7.37 -26.37 -18.13
C THR A 441 7.45 -26.78 -16.69
N GLY A 442 7.01 -25.93 -15.78
CA GLY A 442 6.95 -26.24 -14.35
C GLY A 442 5.77 -25.58 -13.67
N ARG A 443 5.41 -26.11 -12.52
CA ARG A 443 4.34 -25.63 -11.67
C ARG A 443 4.86 -25.32 -10.28
N GLY A 444 4.51 -24.13 -9.77
CA GLY A 444 4.88 -23.69 -8.44
C GLY A 444 3.69 -23.22 -7.62
N PHE A 445 3.86 -23.24 -6.32
CA PHE A 445 2.85 -22.86 -5.33
C PHE A 445 3.45 -21.91 -4.32
N ALA A 446 2.64 -21.00 -3.80
CA ALA A 446 2.99 -20.19 -2.65
C ALA A 446 1.77 -19.88 -1.79
N CYS A 447 1.99 -19.83 -0.48
CA CYS A 447 0.97 -19.55 0.52
C CYS A 447 1.32 -18.26 1.27
N ASN A 448 0.30 -17.51 1.69
CA ASN A 448 0.49 -16.24 2.39
C ASN A 448 -0.50 -16.07 3.54
N GLY A 449 -0.03 -15.42 4.59
CA GLY A 449 -0.83 -14.85 5.67
C GLY A 449 -0.42 -13.40 5.88
N HIS A 450 -1.16 -12.46 5.30
CA HIS A 450 -0.80 -11.04 5.28
C HIS A 450 -1.60 -10.26 6.32
N PRO A 451 -0.93 -9.43 7.18
CA PRO A 451 -1.61 -8.60 8.15
C PRO A 451 -2.44 -7.50 7.48
N TYR A 452 -3.51 -7.06 8.14
CA TYR A 452 -4.20 -5.84 7.78
C TYR A 452 -4.47 -4.95 9.01
N GLY A 453 -4.59 -3.64 8.79
CA GLY A 453 -4.60 -2.65 9.86
C GLY A 453 -3.19 -2.18 10.23
N ARG A 454 -3.12 -1.09 11.02
CA ARG A 454 -1.83 -0.56 11.49
C ARG A 454 -1.18 -1.50 12.49
N ASN A 455 0.15 -1.42 12.54
CA ASN A 455 0.93 -2.01 13.63
C ASN A 455 0.47 -1.44 14.97
N VAL A 456 0.48 -2.29 15.97
CA VAL A 456 -0.14 -2.07 17.28
C VAL A 456 0.51 -1.02 18.19
N PHE A 457 1.55 -0.33 17.76
CA PHE A 457 2.19 0.76 18.54
C PHE A 457 1.33 2.03 18.61
N MET A 458 0.33 2.15 17.76
CA MET A 458 -0.49 3.36 17.63
C MET A 458 -1.95 3.00 17.87
N ASN A 459 -2.64 3.82 18.66
CA ASN A 459 -4.09 3.75 18.77
C ASN A 459 -4.69 4.11 17.44
N ASP A 460 -5.04 3.09 16.64
CA ASP A 460 -5.68 3.29 15.35
C ASP A 460 -7.18 3.49 15.51
N HIS A 461 -7.72 4.50 14.84
CA HIS A 461 -9.14 4.84 14.91
C HIS A 461 -9.66 5.33 13.56
N ALA A 462 -10.96 5.22 13.38
CA ALA A 462 -11.67 5.85 12.28
C ALA A 462 -13.02 6.35 12.77
N THR A 463 -13.41 7.55 12.33
CA THR A 463 -14.70 8.15 12.64
C THR A 463 -15.50 8.25 11.35
N ALA A 464 -16.80 7.94 11.42
CA ALA A 464 -17.75 8.19 10.35
C ALA A 464 -18.93 9.03 10.86
N TRP A 465 -19.53 9.78 9.95
CA TRP A 465 -20.79 10.47 10.16
C TRP A 465 -21.80 10.02 9.10
N ILE A 466 -23.03 9.67 9.50
CA ILE A 466 -24.11 9.26 8.61
C ILE A 466 -25.39 9.99 9.02
N GLY A 467 -26.14 10.47 8.03
CA GLY A 467 -27.42 11.12 8.30
C GLY A 467 -28.37 11.06 7.11
N PHE A 468 -29.66 11.03 7.41
CA PHE A 468 -30.72 11.18 6.43
C PHE A 468 -31.12 12.65 6.25
N GLU A 469 -31.24 13.07 5.01
CA GLU A 469 -31.89 14.31 4.65
C GLU A 469 -33.43 14.15 4.72
N ARG A 470 -34.17 15.27 4.69
CA ARG A 470 -35.65 15.27 4.80
C ARG A 470 -36.38 14.55 3.67
N ASP A 471 -35.74 14.38 2.54
CA ASP A 471 -36.24 13.61 1.39
C ASP A 471 -35.95 12.12 1.46
N GLY A 472 -35.17 11.69 2.45
CA GLY A 472 -34.75 10.29 2.65
C GLY A 472 -33.42 9.95 2.05
N THR A 473 -32.74 10.88 1.37
CA THR A 473 -31.39 10.64 0.87
C THR A 473 -30.41 10.50 2.01
N LEU A 474 -29.46 9.57 1.85
CA LEU A 474 -28.41 9.28 2.83
C LEU A 474 -27.14 10.06 2.51
N VAL A 475 -26.54 10.67 3.51
CA VAL A 475 -25.22 11.29 3.41
C VAL A 475 -24.24 10.58 4.32
N ILE A 476 -23.09 10.18 3.77
CA ILE A 476 -21.97 9.58 4.50
C ILE A 476 -20.78 10.52 4.42
N ARG A 477 -20.04 10.71 5.54
CA ARG A 477 -18.81 11.48 5.59
C ARG A 477 -17.72 10.64 6.26
N ALA A 478 -16.63 10.39 5.54
CA ALA A 478 -15.45 9.65 6.02
C ALA A 478 -14.18 10.24 5.43
N GLY A 479 -13.09 10.24 6.19
CA GLY A 479 -11.80 10.82 5.76
C GLY A 479 -11.00 9.92 4.80
N VAL A 480 -11.63 8.90 4.25
CA VAL A 480 -11.02 7.97 3.27
C VAL A 480 -10.63 8.69 2.00
N THR A 481 -9.49 8.32 1.42
CA THR A 481 -9.13 8.65 0.03
C THR A 481 -9.31 7.43 -0.85
N ASP A 482 -9.76 7.61 -2.09
CA ASP A 482 -9.98 6.51 -3.04
C ASP A 482 -8.82 6.42 -4.03
N LEU A 483 -8.14 5.26 -4.02
CA LEU A 483 -6.98 4.96 -4.87
C LEU A 483 -7.38 4.41 -6.26
N GLY A 484 -8.68 4.34 -6.56
CA GLY A 484 -9.25 3.63 -7.71
C GLY A 484 -9.77 2.23 -7.38
N ALA A 485 -9.67 1.78 -6.12
CA ALA A 485 -10.13 0.46 -5.69
C ALA A 485 -11.58 0.43 -5.18
N GLY A 486 -12.30 1.59 -5.21
CA GLY A 486 -13.70 1.69 -4.83
C GLY A 486 -13.91 1.74 -3.31
N GLN A 487 -13.00 2.36 -2.56
CA GLN A 487 -13.13 2.52 -1.11
C GLN A 487 -14.42 3.25 -0.72
N ALA A 488 -14.76 4.33 -1.45
CA ALA A 488 -15.99 5.07 -1.23
C ALA A 488 -17.23 4.19 -1.45
N ALA A 489 -17.23 3.39 -2.51
CA ALA A 489 -18.35 2.51 -2.84
C ALA A 489 -18.55 1.43 -1.76
N SER A 490 -17.46 0.85 -1.22
CA SER A 490 -17.57 -0.14 -0.15
C SER A 490 -18.22 0.42 1.12
N LEU A 491 -17.95 1.67 1.48
CA LEU A 491 -18.60 2.32 2.63
C LEU A 491 -20.09 2.53 2.38
N VAL A 492 -20.46 2.88 1.15
CA VAL A 492 -21.86 3.03 0.76
C VAL A 492 -22.58 1.67 0.83
N ASP A 493 -21.99 0.61 0.29
CA ASP A 493 -22.59 -0.73 0.32
C ASP A 493 -22.87 -1.22 1.75
N ILE A 494 -21.91 -1.02 2.68
CA ILE A 494 -22.09 -1.37 4.11
C ILE A 494 -23.26 -0.57 4.73
N ALA A 495 -23.33 0.74 4.47
CA ALA A 495 -24.40 1.56 5.02
C ALA A 495 -25.76 1.20 4.42
N CYS A 496 -25.84 0.97 3.11
CA CYS A 496 -27.06 0.58 2.41
C CYS A 496 -27.61 -0.75 2.93
N GLU A 497 -26.77 -1.73 3.15
CA GLU A 497 -27.20 -3.03 3.69
C GLU A 497 -27.83 -2.91 5.09
N ILE A 498 -27.29 -2.02 5.94
CA ILE A 498 -27.77 -1.86 7.32
C ILE A 498 -29.03 -0.99 7.39
N LEU A 499 -29.07 0.07 6.59
CA LEU A 499 -30.13 1.09 6.63
C LEU A 499 -31.22 0.89 5.59
N GLY A 500 -31.12 -0.12 4.73
CA GLY A 500 -32.10 -0.41 3.69
C GLY A 500 -32.19 0.67 2.61
N THR A 501 -31.12 1.46 2.42
CA THR A 501 -31.08 2.49 1.37
C THR A 501 -30.56 1.93 0.06
N THR A 502 -30.84 2.64 -1.04
CA THR A 502 -30.33 2.30 -2.37
C THR A 502 -29.15 3.21 -2.78
N LEU A 503 -28.33 2.74 -3.72
CA LEU A 503 -27.19 3.52 -4.18
C LEU A 503 -27.53 4.89 -4.78
N PRO A 504 -28.62 5.06 -5.58
CA PRO A 504 -28.98 6.34 -6.16
C PRO A 504 -29.36 7.40 -5.11
N THR A 505 -29.85 6.98 -3.95
CA THR A 505 -30.27 7.87 -2.87
C THR A 505 -29.19 8.17 -1.85
N THR A 506 -27.93 7.70 -2.11
CA THR A 506 -26.81 7.85 -1.17
C THR A 506 -25.71 8.74 -1.76
N THR A 507 -25.31 9.76 -0.99
CA THR A 507 -24.14 10.61 -1.28
C THR A 507 -23.03 10.34 -0.28
N VAL A 508 -21.78 10.24 -0.77
CA VAL A 508 -20.62 10.08 0.09
C VAL A 508 -19.62 11.23 -0.13
N HIS A 509 -19.20 11.87 0.97
CA HIS A 509 -18.11 12.83 1.00
C HIS A 509 -16.89 12.16 1.63
N ILE A 510 -15.79 12.14 0.89
CA ILE A 510 -14.54 11.51 1.32
C ILE A 510 -13.37 12.48 1.19
N GLY A 511 -12.30 12.18 1.94
CA GLY A 511 -10.96 12.72 1.71
C GLY A 511 -10.82 14.24 1.79
N ASP A 512 -11.53 14.92 2.69
CA ASP A 512 -11.44 16.37 2.87
C ASP A 512 -11.22 16.71 4.34
N SER A 513 -10.04 17.20 4.69
CA SER A 513 -9.65 17.44 6.08
C SER A 513 -10.49 18.49 6.82
N ALA A 514 -11.29 19.29 6.09
CA ALA A 514 -12.22 20.26 6.69
C ALA A 514 -13.66 19.74 6.80
N LEU A 515 -14.07 18.82 5.93
CA LEU A 515 -15.48 18.37 5.81
C LEU A 515 -15.69 16.94 6.31
N THR A 516 -14.64 16.14 6.41
CA THR A 516 -14.73 14.75 6.83
C THR A 516 -13.91 14.50 8.10
N PRO A 517 -14.32 13.54 8.95
CA PRO A 517 -13.49 13.11 10.07
C PRO A 517 -12.15 12.56 9.58
N LEU A 518 -11.09 12.76 10.35
CA LEU A 518 -9.78 12.17 10.08
C LEU A 518 -9.80 10.67 10.40
N VAL A 519 -9.18 9.86 9.56
CA VAL A 519 -9.21 8.39 9.67
C VAL A 519 -7.85 7.73 9.53
N GLY A 520 -6.76 8.50 9.39
CA GLY A 520 -5.38 8.04 9.38
C GLY A 520 -4.86 7.52 8.02
N GLY A 521 -5.51 7.84 6.90
CA GLY A 521 -5.03 7.54 5.55
C GLY A 521 -5.44 6.16 4.99
N THR A 522 -5.31 6.00 3.65
CA THR A 522 -5.65 4.78 2.90
C THR A 522 -4.40 3.97 2.58
N PHE A 523 -4.02 3.05 3.48
CA PHE A 523 -2.83 2.19 3.40
C PHE A 523 -3.01 0.94 4.28
N ALA A 524 -1.99 0.04 4.33
CA ALA A 524 -1.92 -1.13 5.21
C ALA A 524 -3.19 -2.00 5.19
N THR A 525 -3.87 -2.07 4.06
CA THR A 525 -5.13 -2.82 3.89
C THR A 525 -6.19 -2.48 4.96
N ARG A 526 -6.09 -1.30 5.59
CA ARG A 526 -6.84 -0.91 6.80
C ARG A 526 -8.19 -0.24 6.55
N GLN A 527 -8.44 0.32 5.37
CA GLN A 527 -9.63 1.17 5.19
C GLN A 527 -10.95 0.42 5.35
N LEU A 528 -11.07 -0.78 4.80
CA LEU A 528 -12.26 -1.59 5.04
C LEU A 528 -12.40 -1.94 6.52
N TYR A 529 -11.30 -2.35 7.17
CA TYR A 529 -11.29 -2.70 8.60
C TYR A 529 -11.63 -1.50 9.49
N MET A 530 -11.01 -0.33 9.28
CA MET A 530 -11.19 0.83 10.14
C MET A 530 -12.46 1.62 9.78
N SER A 531 -12.51 2.17 8.57
CA SER A 531 -13.62 3.03 8.15
C SER A 531 -14.89 2.23 7.88
N GLY A 532 -14.77 0.99 7.41
CA GLY A 532 -15.90 0.09 7.24
C GLY A 532 -16.59 -0.24 8.57
N ASN A 533 -15.81 -0.60 9.62
CA ASN A 533 -16.37 -0.82 10.97
C ASN A 533 -16.95 0.47 11.57
N ALA A 534 -16.34 1.64 11.33
CA ALA A 534 -16.92 2.91 11.77
C ALA A 534 -18.25 3.18 11.09
N VAL A 535 -18.38 2.89 9.79
CA VAL A 535 -19.64 3.02 9.03
C VAL A 535 -20.67 2.00 9.52
N GLU A 536 -20.28 0.74 9.71
CA GLU A 536 -21.18 -0.27 10.28
C GLU A 536 -21.71 0.14 11.64
N GLN A 537 -20.81 0.57 12.54
CA GLN A 537 -21.17 0.98 13.90
C GLN A 537 -22.15 2.17 13.87
N VAL A 538 -21.83 3.23 13.13
CA VAL A 538 -22.68 4.42 13.08
C VAL A 538 -24.00 4.17 12.37
N ALA A 539 -24.04 3.29 11.36
CA ALA A 539 -25.28 2.90 10.69
C ALA A 539 -26.22 2.12 11.63
N ARG A 540 -25.67 1.17 12.40
CA ARG A 540 -26.43 0.43 13.43
C ARG A 540 -26.96 1.36 14.54
N GLU A 541 -26.13 2.29 15.01
CA GLU A 541 -26.53 3.27 16.02
C GLU A 541 -27.63 4.21 15.50
N LEU A 542 -27.53 4.68 14.24
CA LEU A 542 -28.55 5.51 13.62
C LEU A 542 -29.86 4.74 13.46
N ARG A 543 -29.80 3.49 12.99
CA ARG A 543 -30.96 2.61 12.89
C ARG A 543 -31.64 2.42 14.26
N ALA A 544 -30.89 2.03 15.29
CA ALA A 544 -31.39 1.83 16.64
C ALA A 544 -32.03 3.12 17.23
N LYS A 545 -31.50 4.29 16.87
CA LYS A 545 -32.04 5.59 17.25
C LYS A 545 -33.39 5.90 16.60
N LEU A 546 -33.62 5.47 15.36
CA LEU A 546 -34.81 5.75 14.57
C LEU A 546 -35.90 4.67 14.68
N GLU A 547 -35.52 3.42 14.97
CA GLU A 547 -36.42 2.27 15.08
C GLU A 547 -37.62 2.51 16.02
N PRO A 548 -37.46 3.08 17.23
CA PRO A 548 -38.63 3.33 18.11
C PRO A 548 -39.66 4.27 17.49
N ILE A 549 -39.20 5.23 16.68
CA ILE A 549 -40.10 6.18 15.99
C ILE A 549 -40.82 5.49 14.84
N ALA A 550 -40.12 4.64 14.09
CA ALA A 550 -40.72 3.87 13.02
C ALA A 550 -41.75 2.87 13.57
N ALA A 551 -41.43 2.16 14.67
CA ALA A 551 -42.31 1.25 15.36
C ALA A 551 -43.64 1.92 15.82
N GLU A 552 -43.52 3.10 16.45
CA GLU A 552 -44.69 3.89 16.86
C GLU A 552 -45.57 4.28 15.65
N LEU A 553 -44.97 4.80 14.58
CA LEU A 553 -45.69 5.25 13.38
C LEU A 553 -46.34 4.10 12.61
N LEU A 554 -45.68 2.95 12.54
CA LEU A 554 -46.21 1.77 11.89
C LEU A 554 -47.11 0.91 12.80
N GLY A 555 -47.18 1.23 14.12
CA GLY A 555 -47.92 0.43 15.10
C GLY A 555 -47.47 -1.02 15.14
N ALA A 556 -46.15 -1.26 15.08
CA ALA A 556 -45.51 -2.56 15.10
C ALA A 556 -44.41 -2.61 16.18
N ASP A 557 -44.01 -3.79 16.59
CA ASP A 557 -42.83 -3.93 17.46
C ASP A 557 -41.53 -3.66 16.68
N ALA A 558 -40.53 -3.08 17.32
CA ALA A 558 -39.27 -2.75 16.68
C ALA A 558 -38.57 -3.99 16.10
N ALA A 559 -38.76 -5.15 16.72
CA ALA A 559 -38.20 -6.44 16.24
C ALA A 559 -38.85 -6.93 14.93
N ASP A 560 -40.04 -6.46 14.60
CA ASP A 560 -40.80 -6.84 13.41
C ASP A 560 -40.67 -5.80 12.28
N LEU A 561 -39.62 -4.94 12.36
CA LEU A 561 -39.34 -3.95 11.33
C LEU A 561 -38.26 -4.44 10.36
N THR A 562 -38.55 -4.36 9.07
CA THR A 562 -37.59 -4.59 7.99
C THR A 562 -37.22 -3.26 7.31
N TRP A 563 -35.94 -3.03 7.12
CA TRP A 563 -35.41 -1.86 6.42
C TRP A 563 -34.96 -2.28 5.02
N SER A 564 -35.61 -1.83 3.98
CA SER A 564 -35.30 -2.11 2.58
C SER A 564 -35.94 -1.09 1.64
N ASP A 565 -35.39 -0.98 0.44
CA ASP A 565 -35.97 -0.19 -0.67
C ASP A 565 -36.31 1.25 -0.28
N ASP A 566 -35.39 1.92 0.43
CA ASP A 566 -35.53 3.30 0.93
C ASP A 566 -36.73 3.51 1.89
N ALA A 567 -37.16 2.43 2.56
CA ALA A 567 -38.31 2.44 3.48
C ALA A 567 -38.11 1.50 4.67
N VAL A 568 -38.96 1.69 5.69
CA VAL A 568 -39.14 0.76 6.81
C VAL A 568 -40.52 0.12 6.70
N HIS A 569 -40.57 -1.20 6.76
CA HIS A 569 -41.79 -2.00 6.61
C HIS A 569 -42.10 -2.76 7.90
N ALA A 570 -43.40 -2.93 8.20
CA ALA A 570 -43.83 -3.85 9.24
C ALA A 570 -43.83 -5.30 8.67
N GLU A 571 -43.19 -6.27 9.36
CA GLU A 571 -43.16 -7.65 8.91
C GLU A 571 -44.57 -8.24 8.65
N GLY A 572 -44.73 -8.90 7.50
CA GLY A 572 -46.02 -9.51 7.10
C GLY A 572 -47.06 -8.57 6.53
N ASP A 573 -46.80 -7.25 6.43
CA ASP A 573 -47.73 -6.27 5.83
C ASP A 573 -46.94 -5.16 5.09
N GLU A 574 -46.54 -5.44 3.83
CA GLU A 574 -45.80 -4.50 2.99
C GLU A 574 -46.57 -3.18 2.71
N ALA A 575 -47.88 -3.18 2.87
CA ALA A 575 -48.67 -1.96 2.74
C ALA A 575 -48.48 -0.99 3.93
N ARG A 576 -47.99 -1.49 5.07
CA ARG A 576 -47.58 -0.70 6.23
C ARG A 576 -46.13 -0.35 6.12
N SER A 577 -45.84 0.67 5.34
CA SER A 577 -44.47 1.14 5.10
C SER A 577 -44.33 2.64 5.42
N LEU A 578 -43.13 3.04 5.77
CA LEU A 578 -42.74 4.41 6.06
C LEU A 578 -41.46 4.70 5.27
N THR A 579 -41.50 5.65 4.35
CA THR A 579 -40.29 6.06 3.62
C THR A 579 -39.28 6.66 4.56
N LEU A 580 -38.00 6.52 4.24
CA LEU A 580 -36.90 7.08 5.06
C LEU A 580 -37.04 8.62 5.20
N GLY A 581 -37.55 9.29 4.18
CA GLY A 581 -37.87 10.74 4.25
C GLY A 581 -38.99 11.09 5.24
N GLU A 582 -40.05 10.26 5.31
CA GLU A 582 -41.12 10.44 6.32
C GLU A 582 -40.58 10.17 7.72
N LEU A 583 -39.75 9.13 7.88
CA LEU A 583 -39.13 8.81 9.15
C LEU A 583 -38.17 9.93 9.61
N ALA A 584 -37.33 10.46 8.71
CA ALA A 584 -36.45 11.59 9.02
C ALA A 584 -37.19 12.81 9.50
N ARG A 585 -38.28 13.23 8.79
CA ARG A 585 -39.13 14.35 9.19
C ARG A 585 -39.84 14.09 10.51
N ALA A 586 -40.31 12.88 10.73
CA ALA A 586 -40.97 12.49 11.97
C ALA A 586 -40.02 12.52 13.17
N ALA A 587 -38.78 12.08 12.98
CA ALA A 587 -37.73 12.17 13.98
C ALA A 587 -37.39 13.61 14.34
N GLU A 588 -37.16 14.48 13.36
CA GLU A 588 -36.92 15.92 13.60
C GLU A 588 -38.04 16.59 14.34
N SER A 589 -39.30 16.29 13.99
CA SER A 589 -40.48 16.86 14.68
C SER A 589 -40.56 16.49 16.16
N ARG A 590 -39.90 15.38 16.55
CA ARG A 590 -39.77 14.91 17.93
C ARG A 590 -38.46 15.37 18.60
N GLY A 591 -37.69 16.23 17.93
CA GLY A 591 -36.36 16.67 18.41
C GLY A 591 -35.27 15.64 18.32
N VAL A 592 -35.48 14.55 17.58
CA VAL A 592 -34.48 13.51 17.32
C VAL A 592 -33.84 13.78 15.96
N MET A 593 -32.56 14.16 15.96
CA MET A 593 -31.85 14.43 14.70
C MET A 593 -31.57 13.11 13.95
N PRO A 594 -31.93 13.01 12.65
CA PRO A 594 -31.77 11.78 11.86
C PRO A 594 -30.34 11.61 11.35
N TYR A 595 -29.35 11.88 12.20
CA TYR A 595 -27.93 11.64 11.93
C TYR A 595 -27.20 11.13 13.17
N GLN A 596 -26.07 10.48 12.92
CA GLN A 596 -25.20 9.94 13.97
C GLN A 596 -23.74 10.06 13.54
N HIS A 597 -22.83 10.10 14.50
CA HIS A 597 -21.39 9.92 14.29
C HIS A 597 -20.86 8.97 15.35
N SER A 598 -19.87 8.17 14.98
CA SER A 598 -19.25 7.23 15.88
C SER A 598 -17.79 6.99 15.50
N THR A 599 -16.97 6.57 16.46
CA THR A 599 -15.57 6.28 16.27
C THR A 599 -15.30 4.81 16.58
N PHE A 600 -14.85 4.08 15.59
CA PHE A 600 -14.31 2.75 15.78
C PHE A 600 -12.86 2.84 16.24
N LEU A 601 -12.52 2.13 17.31
CA LEU A 601 -11.18 1.98 17.83
C LEU A 601 -10.71 0.55 17.54
N ALA A 602 -9.56 0.42 16.88
CA ALA A 602 -8.98 -0.91 16.68
C ALA A 602 -8.61 -1.54 18.01
N GLU A 603 -8.79 -2.85 18.10
CA GLU A 603 -8.23 -3.61 19.23
C GLU A 603 -6.70 -3.58 19.15
N THR A 604 -6.09 -2.72 19.93
CA THR A 604 -4.64 -2.66 20.08
C THR A 604 -4.21 -3.64 21.16
N GLY A 605 -3.36 -4.60 20.81
CA GLY A 605 -2.67 -5.42 21.80
C GLY A 605 -1.56 -4.63 22.50
N GLN A 606 -1.06 -5.16 23.60
CA GLN A 606 0.19 -4.65 24.17
C GLN A 606 1.35 -5.21 23.34
N PHE A 607 2.26 -4.32 22.95
CA PHE A 607 3.52 -4.67 22.32
C PHE A 607 4.66 -4.06 23.14
N ASP A 608 5.59 -4.89 23.59
CA ASP A 608 6.68 -4.51 24.47
C ASP A 608 8.04 -4.74 23.80
N THR A 609 8.89 -3.75 23.83
CA THR A 609 10.27 -3.78 23.36
C THR A 609 11.29 -3.53 24.46
N SER A 610 10.87 -3.39 25.71
CA SER A 610 11.72 -2.99 26.84
C SER A 610 12.89 -3.96 27.10
N SER A 611 12.73 -5.23 26.71
CA SER A 611 13.79 -6.26 26.78
C SER A 611 14.76 -6.26 25.59
N GLY A 612 14.56 -5.37 24.61
CA GLY A 612 15.23 -5.40 23.30
C GLY A 612 14.69 -6.48 22.34
N ILE A 613 13.64 -7.17 22.73
CA ILE A 613 12.91 -8.17 21.93
C ILE A 613 11.46 -7.72 21.83
N GLY A 614 10.91 -7.71 20.62
CA GLY A 614 9.50 -7.39 20.38
C GLY A 614 8.59 -8.53 20.82
N VAL A 615 7.71 -8.27 21.79
CA VAL A 615 6.76 -9.26 22.30
C VAL A 615 5.35 -8.68 22.27
N GLY A 616 4.40 -9.45 21.77
CA GLY A 616 2.99 -9.09 21.78
C GLY A 616 2.35 -9.10 20.40
N ARG A 617 1.19 -8.46 20.30
CA ARG A 617 0.39 -8.41 19.07
C ARG A 617 1.05 -7.53 18.02
N THR A 618 1.10 -8.02 16.76
CA THR A 618 1.77 -7.32 15.65
C THR A 618 0.81 -6.74 14.63
N ALA A 619 -0.42 -7.25 14.55
CA ALA A 619 -1.49 -6.74 13.69
C ALA A 619 -2.87 -7.09 14.25
N PRO A 620 -3.93 -6.34 13.88
CA PRO A 620 -5.30 -6.64 14.33
C PRO A 620 -5.82 -7.99 13.86
N ASP A 621 -5.58 -8.33 12.58
CA ASP A 621 -6.01 -9.59 11.94
C ASP A 621 -5.24 -9.83 10.63
N TYR A 622 -5.53 -10.95 9.94
CA TYR A 622 -4.80 -11.43 8.77
C TYR A 622 -5.74 -11.95 7.70
N THR A 623 -5.37 -11.74 6.43
CA THR A 623 -5.99 -12.39 5.28
C THR A 623 -5.07 -13.48 4.76
N TYR A 624 -5.62 -14.65 4.50
CA TYR A 624 -4.89 -15.83 4.03
C TYR A 624 -5.16 -16.08 2.55
N GLY A 625 -4.14 -16.59 1.86
CA GLY A 625 -4.25 -16.94 0.46
C GLY A 625 -3.25 -17.99 0.02
N ALA A 626 -3.51 -18.58 -1.13
CA ALA A 626 -2.61 -19.47 -1.84
C ALA A 626 -2.70 -19.21 -3.34
N HIS A 627 -1.56 -19.25 -4.03
CA HIS A 627 -1.46 -19.07 -5.48
C HIS A 627 -0.73 -20.25 -6.11
N ALA A 628 -1.02 -20.49 -7.38
CA ALA A 628 -0.27 -21.40 -8.23
C ALA A 628 0.03 -20.77 -9.57
N ALA A 629 1.21 -21.03 -10.10
CA ALA A 629 1.67 -20.56 -11.40
C ALA A 629 2.20 -21.74 -12.23
N ASP A 630 1.82 -21.80 -13.51
CA ASP A 630 2.51 -22.61 -14.51
C ASP A 630 3.39 -21.69 -15.35
N VAL A 631 4.64 -22.09 -15.54
CA VAL A 631 5.59 -21.35 -16.37
C VAL A 631 6.10 -22.18 -17.54
N GLU A 632 6.49 -21.48 -18.60
CA GLU A 632 7.36 -21.96 -19.68
C GLU A 632 8.71 -21.27 -19.55
N VAL A 633 9.79 -22.04 -19.54
CA VAL A 633 11.18 -21.56 -19.51
C VAL A 633 11.87 -21.95 -20.82
N ASP A 634 12.28 -20.98 -21.60
CA ASP A 634 13.13 -21.18 -22.75
C ASP A 634 14.58 -21.37 -22.28
N ILE A 635 15.14 -22.57 -22.49
CA ILE A 635 16.48 -22.91 -21.98
C ILE A 635 17.63 -22.34 -22.81
N GLU A 636 17.35 -21.78 -23.99
CA GLU A 636 18.36 -21.15 -24.86
C GLU A 636 18.49 -19.66 -24.57
N THR A 637 17.38 -19.00 -24.17
CA THR A 637 17.34 -17.54 -23.92
C THR A 637 17.21 -17.18 -22.43
N GLY A 638 16.75 -18.11 -21.60
CA GLY A 638 16.41 -17.85 -20.19
C GLY A 638 15.05 -17.16 -20.01
N GLU A 639 14.30 -16.91 -21.10
CA GLU A 639 12.99 -16.27 -21.03
C GLU A 639 11.98 -17.12 -20.23
N VAL A 640 11.29 -16.51 -19.30
CA VAL A 640 10.23 -17.13 -18.50
C VAL A 640 8.90 -16.50 -18.84
N ARG A 641 7.91 -17.31 -19.20
CA ARG A 641 6.54 -16.89 -19.43
C ARG A 641 5.60 -17.55 -18.43
N VAL A 642 4.83 -16.76 -17.71
CA VAL A 642 3.72 -17.27 -16.89
C VAL A 642 2.55 -17.57 -17.85
N VAL A 643 2.11 -18.82 -17.91
CA VAL A 643 1.16 -19.30 -18.93
C VAL A 643 -0.18 -19.77 -18.36
N ASP A 644 -0.26 -19.93 -17.05
CA ASP A 644 -1.49 -20.20 -16.32
C ASP A 644 -1.31 -19.71 -14.87
N TYR A 645 -2.38 -19.15 -14.28
CA TYR A 645 -2.32 -18.61 -12.93
C TYR A 645 -3.65 -18.76 -12.20
N VAL A 646 -3.57 -19.25 -10.96
CA VAL A 646 -4.73 -19.36 -10.06
C VAL A 646 -4.39 -18.68 -8.74
N ALA A 647 -5.27 -17.82 -8.27
CA ALA A 647 -5.13 -17.12 -6.99
C ALA A 647 -6.40 -17.30 -6.15
N CYS A 648 -6.22 -17.74 -4.92
CA CYS A 648 -7.31 -17.92 -3.96
C CYS A 648 -7.04 -17.16 -2.68
N HIS A 649 -8.06 -16.43 -2.19
CA HIS A 649 -8.02 -15.76 -0.89
C HIS A 649 -9.31 -15.99 -0.10
N ASP A 650 -9.16 -16.22 1.22
CA ASP A 650 -10.27 -16.22 2.17
C ASP A 650 -10.47 -14.81 2.71
N VAL A 651 -11.50 -14.13 2.23
CA VAL A 651 -11.81 -12.73 2.54
C VAL A 651 -12.87 -12.58 3.66
N GLY A 652 -13.22 -13.69 4.33
CA GLY A 652 -14.32 -13.73 5.30
C GLY A 652 -15.63 -13.51 4.59
N ARG A 653 -16.18 -12.30 4.61
CA ARG A 653 -17.31 -11.87 3.79
C ARG A 653 -16.85 -10.88 2.72
N ALA A 654 -17.14 -11.14 1.47
CA ALA A 654 -16.92 -10.21 0.38
C ALA A 654 -18.01 -9.12 0.41
N ILE A 655 -17.63 -7.86 0.56
CA ILE A 655 -18.59 -6.73 0.43
C ILE A 655 -19.00 -6.58 -1.04
N ASP A 656 -18.04 -6.75 -1.96
CA ASP A 656 -18.26 -6.80 -3.40
C ASP A 656 -17.24 -7.74 -4.05
N VAL A 657 -17.71 -8.84 -4.62
CA VAL A 657 -16.86 -9.89 -5.18
C VAL A 657 -16.03 -9.37 -6.35
N GLN A 658 -16.61 -8.54 -7.24
CA GLN A 658 -15.91 -8.01 -8.41
C GLN A 658 -14.74 -7.10 -8.01
N ARG A 659 -14.91 -6.27 -6.97
CA ARG A 659 -13.82 -5.45 -6.44
C ARG A 659 -12.72 -6.31 -5.80
N VAL A 660 -13.09 -7.39 -5.13
CA VAL A 660 -12.14 -8.36 -4.57
C VAL A 660 -11.32 -9.00 -5.70
N GLU A 661 -11.99 -9.50 -6.75
CA GLU A 661 -11.35 -10.08 -7.94
C GLU A 661 -10.37 -9.09 -8.58
N GLY A 662 -10.81 -7.86 -8.83
CA GLY A 662 -9.95 -6.82 -9.41
C GLY A 662 -8.71 -6.48 -8.54
N GLN A 663 -8.83 -6.56 -7.19
CA GLN A 663 -7.67 -6.40 -6.31
C GLN A 663 -6.70 -7.59 -6.41
N ILE A 664 -7.20 -8.81 -6.54
CA ILE A 664 -6.38 -10.03 -6.71
C ILE A 664 -5.66 -9.97 -8.05
N GLU A 665 -6.37 -9.74 -9.15
CA GLU A 665 -5.81 -9.67 -10.51
C GLU A 665 -4.74 -8.59 -10.64
N GLY A 666 -5.03 -7.36 -10.14
CA GLY A 666 -4.07 -6.26 -10.16
C GLY A 666 -2.83 -6.50 -9.30
N ALA A 667 -2.95 -7.26 -8.19
CA ALA A 667 -1.81 -7.62 -7.37
C ALA A 667 -0.97 -8.74 -8.01
N VAL A 668 -1.60 -9.71 -8.66
CA VAL A 668 -0.90 -10.77 -9.40
C VAL A 668 -0.11 -10.16 -10.55
N ALA A 669 -0.70 -9.23 -11.32
CA ALA A 669 -0.01 -8.54 -12.40
C ALA A 669 1.24 -7.79 -11.89
N GLN A 670 1.12 -7.00 -10.80
CA GLN A 670 2.28 -6.37 -10.15
C GLN A 670 3.30 -7.41 -9.65
N GLY A 671 2.84 -8.52 -9.10
CA GLY A 671 3.70 -9.58 -8.59
C GLY A 671 4.47 -10.32 -9.68
N ILE A 672 3.89 -10.48 -10.88
CA ILE A 672 4.58 -11.03 -12.07
C ILE A 672 5.70 -10.08 -12.49
N GLY A 673 5.42 -8.76 -12.59
CA GLY A 673 6.44 -7.76 -12.89
C GLY A 673 7.58 -7.76 -11.87
N TYR A 674 7.23 -7.78 -10.58
CA TYR A 674 8.20 -7.89 -9.48
C TYR A 674 9.08 -9.14 -9.57
N ALA A 675 8.50 -10.26 -10.01
CA ALA A 675 9.22 -11.52 -10.14
C ALA A 675 10.18 -11.55 -11.33
N LEU A 676 9.81 -10.95 -12.46
CA LEU A 676 10.46 -11.22 -13.75
C LEU A 676 11.13 -10.03 -14.41
N SER A 677 10.64 -8.78 -14.23
CA SER A 677 11.08 -7.66 -15.08
C SER A 677 11.32 -6.33 -14.38
N GLU A 678 10.59 -6.03 -13.29
CA GLU A 678 10.64 -4.70 -12.68
C GLU A 678 11.89 -4.54 -11.80
N GLU A 679 12.78 -3.61 -12.17
CA GLU A 679 13.95 -3.23 -11.38
C GLU A 679 14.30 -1.76 -11.62
N VAL A 680 14.42 -0.98 -10.55
CA VAL A 680 15.02 0.34 -10.61
C VAL A 680 16.53 0.16 -10.55
N VAL A 681 17.17 0.31 -11.69
CA VAL A 681 18.64 0.18 -11.82
C VAL A 681 19.29 1.48 -11.36
N LEU A 682 20.22 1.37 -10.41
CA LEU A 682 21.01 2.49 -9.90
C LEU A 682 22.48 2.31 -10.25
N HIS A 683 23.09 3.34 -10.82
CA HIS A 683 24.54 3.41 -11.02
C HIS A 683 25.11 4.51 -10.10
N ASP A 684 25.87 4.12 -9.09
CA ASP A 684 26.42 5.03 -8.07
C ASP A 684 25.35 5.95 -7.48
N GLY A 685 24.16 5.38 -7.17
CA GLY A 685 23.02 6.08 -6.59
C GLY A 685 22.17 6.89 -7.59
N VAL A 686 22.55 6.96 -8.86
CA VAL A 686 21.79 7.65 -9.92
C VAL A 686 20.86 6.67 -10.62
N CYS A 687 19.58 7.02 -10.74
CA CYS A 687 18.57 6.18 -11.39
C CYS A 687 18.78 6.14 -12.91
N ALA A 688 19.06 4.96 -13.45
CA ALA A 688 19.18 4.69 -14.88
C ALA A 688 17.82 4.33 -15.52
N SER A 689 16.89 3.74 -14.74
CA SER A 689 15.55 3.33 -15.20
C SER A 689 14.54 4.47 -15.02
N SER A 690 14.68 5.57 -15.78
CA SER A 690 13.89 6.79 -15.58
C SER A 690 12.64 6.91 -16.48
N LEU A 691 12.42 5.95 -17.38
CA LEU A 691 11.27 5.90 -18.28
C LEU A 691 10.69 4.48 -18.30
N PHE A 692 9.43 4.32 -18.73
CA PHE A 692 8.82 3.00 -18.95
C PHE A 692 9.44 2.21 -20.11
N ALA A 693 10.34 2.82 -20.89
CA ALA A 693 11.18 2.10 -21.84
C ALA A 693 12.33 1.32 -21.17
N ASP A 694 12.74 1.76 -19.96
CA ASP A 694 13.85 1.19 -19.21
C ASP A 694 13.37 0.47 -17.93
N TYR A 695 12.25 0.89 -17.37
CA TYR A 695 11.55 0.24 -16.25
C TYR A 695 10.37 -0.56 -16.80
N LEU A 696 10.56 -1.88 -16.92
CA LEU A 696 9.66 -2.75 -17.67
C LEU A 696 8.50 -3.28 -16.80
N ILE A 697 7.37 -2.57 -16.81
CA ILE A 697 6.13 -3.10 -16.25
C ILE A 697 5.51 -4.11 -17.23
N PRO A 698 4.86 -5.18 -16.74
CA PRO A 698 4.16 -6.12 -17.61
C PRO A 698 3.07 -5.47 -18.44
N THR A 699 2.98 -5.87 -19.69
CA THR A 699 1.87 -5.49 -20.60
C THR A 699 0.76 -6.54 -20.52
N SER A 700 -0.38 -6.26 -21.16
CA SER A 700 -1.49 -7.24 -21.26
C SER A 700 -1.13 -8.54 -22.00
N LEU A 701 0.00 -8.56 -22.73
CA LEU A 701 0.50 -9.76 -23.40
C LEU A 701 1.37 -10.64 -22.51
N ASP A 702 1.91 -10.06 -21.44
CA ASP A 702 2.80 -10.74 -20.49
C ASP A 702 2.02 -11.40 -19.35
N ILE A 703 0.77 -10.99 -19.14
CA ILE A 703 -0.11 -11.48 -18.07
C ILE A 703 -1.02 -12.58 -18.62
N PRO A 704 -1.04 -13.78 -18.02
CA PRO A 704 -1.99 -14.84 -18.39
C PRO A 704 -3.41 -14.50 -17.93
N ASP A 705 -4.39 -15.28 -18.36
CA ASP A 705 -5.71 -15.28 -17.71
C ASP A 705 -5.56 -15.69 -16.26
N ILE A 706 -5.91 -14.78 -15.36
CA ILE A 706 -5.83 -15.02 -13.91
C ILE A 706 -7.19 -15.55 -13.44
N ARG A 707 -7.20 -16.77 -12.94
CA ARG A 707 -8.40 -17.36 -12.32
C ARG A 707 -8.42 -17.00 -10.84
N THR A 708 -9.35 -16.15 -10.45
CA THR A 708 -9.55 -15.74 -9.06
C THR A 708 -10.57 -16.65 -8.37
N ILE A 709 -10.27 -17.00 -7.12
CA ILE A 709 -11.18 -17.75 -6.25
C ILE A 709 -11.33 -16.96 -4.95
N VAL A 710 -12.56 -16.51 -4.70
CA VAL A 710 -12.92 -15.79 -3.48
C VAL A 710 -13.59 -16.74 -2.53
N LEU A 711 -12.93 -17.06 -1.41
CA LEU A 711 -13.54 -17.86 -0.35
C LEU A 711 -14.13 -16.94 0.72
N GLU A 712 -15.33 -17.28 1.17
CA GLU A 712 -16.06 -16.63 2.26
C GLU A 712 -16.28 -17.61 3.40
N ARG A 713 -15.18 -18.17 3.95
CA ARG A 713 -15.29 -19.26 4.96
C ARG A 713 -15.06 -18.78 6.38
N HIS A 714 -14.02 -18.01 6.62
CA HIS A 714 -13.59 -17.65 7.97
C HIS A 714 -13.75 -16.16 8.18
N LEU A 715 -14.78 -15.76 8.93
CA LEU A 715 -15.06 -14.35 9.20
C LEU A 715 -13.85 -13.66 9.84
N GLY A 716 -13.55 -12.44 9.36
CA GLY A 716 -12.55 -11.55 9.90
C GLY A 716 -13.10 -10.56 10.92
N LYS A 717 -12.25 -9.61 11.32
CA LYS A 717 -12.60 -8.52 12.25
C LYS A 717 -13.11 -7.25 11.55
N GLY A 718 -13.20 -7.26 10.23
CA GLY A 718 -13.75 -6.16 9.47
C GLY A 718 -15.28 -6.10 9.47
N PRO A 719 -15.87 -5.08 8.84
CA PRO A 719 -17.31 -4.89 8.81
C PRO A 719 -18.01 -6.12 8.25
N LEU A 720 -19.13 -6.49 8.87
CA LEU A 720 -19.92 -7.67 8.48
C LEU A 720 -19.12 -8.99 8.44
N GLY A 721 -17.93 -9.03 9.04
CA GLY A 721 -17.02 -10.16 9.03
C GLY A 721 -16.03 -10.22 7.85
N ALA A 722 -15.88 -9.13 7.11
CA ALA A 722 -14.94 -9.02 5.99
C ALA A 722 -13.47 -9.05 6.45
N ARG A 723 -12.58 -9.43 5.52
CA ARG A 723 -11.13 -9.26 5.64
C ARG A 723 -10.62 -8.36 4.53
N GLY A 724 -9.61 -7.54 4.81
CA GLY A 724 -9.03 -6.65 3.82
C GLY A 724 -8.24 -7.41 2.76
N ILE A 725 -8.32 -6.99 1.49
CA ILE A 725 -7.68 -7.66 0.35
C ILE A 725 -6.74 -6.75 -0.47
N GLY A 726 -6.49 -5.52 -0.03
CA GLY A 726 -5.67 -4.57 -0.79
C GLY A 726 -4.23 -5.02 -1.04
N GLU A 727 -3.58 -5.65 -0.04
CA GLU A 727 -2.17 -6.05 -0.11
C GLU A 727 -1.93 -7.57 -0.13
N PRO A 728 -2.75 -8.42 0.50
CA PRO A 728 -2.45 -9.85 0.61
C PRO A 728 -2.06 -10.55 -0.70
N PRO A 729 -2.68 -10.25 -1.87
CA PRO A 729 -2.40 -11.01 -3.09
C PRO A 729 -1.04 -10.70 -3.76
N ILE A 730 -0.29 -9.67 -3.29
CA ILE A 730 1.02 -9.30 -3.89
C ILE A 730 2.16 -10.21 -3.43
N GLY A 731 2.02 -10.90 -2.29
CA GLY A 731 3.09 -11.71 -1.71
C GLY A 731 3.38 -13.02 -2.48
N PRO A 732 2.37 -13.83 -2.81
CA PRO A 732 2.59 -15.16 -3.39
C PRO A 732 3.16 -15.21 -4.82
N PRO A 733 2.96 -14.24 -5.73
CA PRO A 733 3.38 -14.39 -7.12
C PRO A 733 4.87 -14.69 -7.31
N ALA A 734 5.76 -13.91 -6.70
CA ALA A 734 7.19 -14.10 -6.89
C ALA A 734 7.68 -15.49 -6.42
N PRO A 735 7.36 -15.98 -5.22
CA PRO A 735 7.75 -17.33 -4.82
C PRO A 735 7.03 -18.44 -5.62
N ALA A 736 5.78 -18.26 -6.03
CA ALA A 736 5.10 -19.25 -6.88
C ALA A 736 5.80 -19.40 -8.24
N ILE A 737 6.20 -18.29 -8.86
CA ILE A 737 6.96 -18.29 -10.13
C ILE A 737 8.35 -18.89 -9.92
N ALA A 738 9.08 -18.51 -8.85
CA ALA A 738 10.39 -19.09 -8.54
C ALA A 738 10.30 -20.61 -8.31
N SER A 739 9.29 -21.07 -7.59
CA SER A 739 8.97 -22.49 -7.39
C SER A 739 8.69 -23.20 -8.72
N ALA A 740 7.93 -22.56 -9.63
CA ALA A 740 7.63 -23.11 -10.95
C ALA A 740 8.87 -23.19 -11.84
N ILE A 741 9.76 -22.20 -11.80
CA ILE A 741 11.04 -22.26 -12.52
C ILE A 741 11.90 -23.42 -11.99
N ALA A 742 11.99 -23.56 -10.67
CA ALA A 742 12.73 -24.67 -10.06
C ALA A 742 12.17 -26.05 -10.45
N ASP A 743 10.83 -26.17 -10.56
CA ASP A 743 10.17 -27.39 -11.04
C ASP A 743 10.48 -27.65 -12.53
N ALA A 744 10.52 -26.59 -13.35
CA ALA A 744 10.78 -26.70 -14.79
C ALA A 744 12.23 -27.15 -15.13
N VAL A 745 13.21 -26.55 -14.44
CA VAL A 745 14.61 -26.64 -14.86
C VAL A 745 15.56 -27.14 -13.77
N GLY A 746 15.09 -27.42 -12.56
CA GLY A 746 15.89 -27.93 -11.44
C GLY A 746 16.84 -26.91 -10.80
N VAL A 747 16.67 -25.61 -11.09
CA VAL A 747 17.53 -24.54 -10.56
C VAL A 747 16.72 -23.61 -9.64
N HIS A 748 17.24 -23.38 -8.43
CA HIS A 748 16.64 -22.48 -7.46
C HIS A 748 17.21 -21.06 -7.60
N LEU A 749 16.39 -20.11 -7.99
CA LEU A 749 16.75 -18.70 -8.04
C LEU A 749 16.44 -18.04 -6.68
N THR A 750 17.41 -17.32 -6.14
CA THR A 750 17.29 -16.65 -4.82
C THR A 750 17.31 -15.13 -4.91
N GLN A 751 17.40 -14.60 -6.12
CA GLN A 751 17.45 -13.16 -6.38
C GLN A 751 16.37 -12.73 -7.36
N LEU A 752 15.65 -11.67 -7.03
CA LEU A 752 14.68 -11.00 -7.91
C LEU A 752 15.29 -9.75 -8.56
N PRO A 753 14.76 -9.33 -9.74
CA PRO A 753 13.87 -10.10 -10.61
C PRO A 753 14.61 -11.28 -11.26
N MET A 754 13.88 -12.31 -11.63
CA MET A 754 14.41 -13.49 -12.32
C MET A 754 14.44 -13.21 -13.83
N THR A 755 15.32 -12.27 -14.23
CA THR A 755 15.47 -11.87 -15.63
C THR A 755 16.01 -13.01 -16.49
N PRO A 756 15.83 -12.97 -17.83
CA PRO A 756 16.40 -13.97 -18.73
C PRO A 756 17.88 -14.22 -18.52
N GLU A 757 18.67 -13.16 -18.28
CA GLU A 757 20.11 -13.26 -18.02
C GLU A 757 20.42 -14.04 -16.74
N ARG A 758 19.65 -13.77 -15.65
CA ARG A 758 19.84 -14.46 -14.35
C ARG A 758 19.42 -15.92 -14.44
N VAL A 759 18.32 -16.22 -15.15
CA VAL A 759 17.87 -17.61 -15.39
C VAL A 759 18.90 -18.36 -16.24
N LEU A 760 19.37 -17.78 -17.33
CA LEU A 760 20.36 -18.39 -18.22
C LEU A 760 21.69 -18.63 -17.51
N ALA A 761 22.19 -17.68 -16.72
CA ALA A 761 23.39 -17.83 -15.91
C ALA A 761 23.28 -19.02 -14.94
N ALA A 762 22.16 -19.13 -14.22
CA ALA A 762 21.90 -20.22 -13.29
C ALA A 762 21.80 -21.60 -14.00
N LEU A 763 21.21 -21.65 -15.20
CA LEU A 763 21.18 -22.86 -16.03
C LEU A 763 22.60 -23.30 -16.46
N HIS A 764 23.46 -22.37 -16.84
CA HIS A 764 24.85 -22.65 -17.22
C HIS A 764 25.67 -23.12 -16.03
N GLU A 765 25.52 -22.55 -14.85
CA GLU A 765 26.19 -22.97 -13.62
C GLU A 765 25.81 -24.39 -13.21
N ALA A 766 24.53 -24.76 -13.39
CA ALA A 766 23.99 -26.08 -13.05
C ALA A 766 24.37 -27.17 -14.09
N ALA A 767 24.81 -26.80 -15.28
CA ALA A 767 25.17 -27.78 -16.32
C ALA A 767 26.44 -28.59 -15.93
N PRO A 768 26.46 -29.93 -16.09
CA PRO A 768 27.62 -30.74 -15.79
C PRO A 768 28.79 -30.38 -16.74
N GLY A 769 29.77 -29.65 -16.24
CA GLY A 769 30.95 -29.22 -17.01
C GLY A 769 30.96 -27.72 -17.30
N GLY A 770 30.53 -26.90 -16.33
CA GLY A 770 30.58 -25.45 -16.44
C GLY A 770 31.86 -24.95 -17.10
N MET A 771 31.73 -24.31 -18.27
CA MET A 771 32.86 -23.71 -18.98
C MET A 771 33.41 -22.59 -18.10
N GLU A 772 34.66 -22.72 -17.67
CA GLU A 772 35.42 -21.59 -17.14
C GLU A 772 35.32 -20.46 -18.16
N ALA A 773 34.72 -19.35 -17.74
CA ALA A 773 34.67 -18.15 -18.55
C ALA A 773 36.10 -17.66 -18.75
N THR A 774 36.60 -17.75 -19.99
CA THR A 774 37.85 -17.15 -20.43
C THR A 774 37.64 -15.66 -20.73
#